data_8615f26139305269c0f326aeef23e6ff
#
_entry.id   8615f26139305269c0f326aeef23e6ff
#
_cell.length_a   1.000
_cell.length_b   1.000
_cell.length_c   1.000
_cell.angle_alpha   90.00
_cell.angle_beta   90.00
_cell.angle_gamma   90.00
#
_symmetry.space_group_name_H-M   'P 1'
#
loop_
_entity.id
_entity.type
_entity.pdbx_description
1 polymer ?
#
loop_
_entity_poly.entity_id
_entity_poly.type
_entity_poly.pdbx_seq_one_letter_code
_entity_poly.pdbx_strand_id
1 'polypeptide(L)'
;MLLVCLCIVMVSSAEKNNTSYGDKGWISKAVNTDATIPVLPLPQYFHEEREQLSFSIQQMPEWKGLQTDAKARLLFHWKKVAEINFNTLKNANKVTSSFQVGILGKDKEFDKLVAEKASQWINKISDQGYILLLNGQQKIIAATTEIGLFYGIQTLKQLVHAGWNKAITIADWPAFEHRQIYDDISRGPISTVDYIKKQIERMAEIKINFLSFYIEHVIQPLSHPDFAPANGKLTIPEVKELSAYAAKFYMQLVGSFQSFGHFANILSVPQYASLGATSTLISPTNPKANKFLEDVIGEMCDAFNAPYFNVDCDETFDLGQGTTKALVDSLGVATVYANHLKFLHDVIKHHGKTMMMTGDFPIDHEEVLDMLPKDIIYLTWEYGDQSSYEKWMQPFASRHLHYMVCPGILNTYRMFPDMVMAKNNIRGFTQAGAKENAEGVITMIWDDGGAYLFSGDWYGVYVTAESSWNTDSTAHASFDKRYEVNSYGTHNGNYVNALFALMKLRDVPITYDLNFRLWQQKLLPAKGKELIINNVSANDALKIIAEAEKYIAAAKPSMNASDIHTLSFAIKQYRIMIESRLKIVAIADDYKKIYSSNRSSSESITLLKNDEKIIADLTKRYESLRAEFKQAWLNENQQYWLDVVLEPFDKKISGLNELQKNLKEAEDNLHDKKSITTASSIGLGIRESSGFYFQNWMLTGPFPVSDKKTFPSFLYSDTKEYNKPPSPGDFTKYDGKLYRWRKFASEDGGIIDLHEYYPEPSPAFVYAYCYIKSDTTLTAKAFASSNETMEIFCNGEKVSGNTKTADANTTIEVNLSFKKGINNILLKIKKDKADDCTFTFHLQDDLQITNHKHKYQLNPKTKSYDAE
;
A
#
# COMPACT_ATOMS: atom_id res chain seq x y z
N MET A 1 9.21 -21.20 10.65
CA MET A 1 8.70 -20.43 11.80
C MET A 1 8.76 -18.98 11.36
N LEU A 2 7.67 -18.48 10.76
CA LEU A 2 7.61 -17.13 10.22
C LEU A 2 7.49 -16.16 11.38
N LEU A 3 8.54 -15.39 11.64
CA LEU A 3 8.44 -14.14 12.39
C LEU A 3 7.75 -13.14 11.45
N VAL A 4 6.46 -12.93 11.65
CA VAL A 4 5.73 -11.85 10.98
C VAL A 4 6.18 -10.55 11.65
N CYS A 5 7.13 -9.85 11.04
CA CYS A 5 7.38 -8.46 11.37
C CYS A 5 6.12 -7.67 11.02
N LEU A 6 5.30 -7.34 12.03
CA LEU A 6 4.17 -6.44 11.87
C LEU A 6 4.71 -5.02 11.69
N CYS A 7 4.98 -4.62 10.46
CA CYS A 7 5.01 -3.19 10.13
C CYS A 7 3.60 -2.66 10.28
N ILE A 8 3.34 -1.99 11.38
CA ILE A 8 2.08 -1.32 11.63
C ILE A 8 2.14 0.00 10.91
N VAL A 9 1.52 0.05 9.75
CA VAL A 9 1.20 1.31 9.11
C VAL A 9 0.28 2.07 10.08
N MET A 10 0.77 3.16 10.63
CA MET A 10 -0.04 4.12 11.35
C MET A 10 -0.99 4.78 10.35
N VAL A 11 -2.16 4.23 10.17
CA VAL A 11 -3.26 4.99 9.60
C VAL A 11 -3.83 5.82 10.73
N SER A 12 -3.34 7.05 10.88
CA SER A 12 -3.96 7.99 11.80
C SER A 12 -5.35 8.34 11.27
N SER A 13 -6.34 8.26 12.14
CA SER A 13 -7.72 8.65 11.84
C SER A 13 -7.79 10.17 11.70
N ALA A 14 -7.74 10.70 10.48
CA ALA A 14 -8.11 12.07 10.24
C ALA A 14 -9.64 12.21 10.22
N GLU A 15 -10.17 13.06 11.05
CA GLU A 15 -11.58 13.45 11.04
C GLU A 15 -11.96 13.98 9.65
N LYS A 16 -12.95 13.36 9.03
CA LYS A 16 -13.62 13.92 7.86
C LYS A 16 -14.98 14.45 8.26
N ASN A 17 -15.11 15.77 8.23
CA ASN A 17 -16.41 16.39 8.09
C ASN A 17 -17.08 15.84 6.83
N ASN A 18 -18.32 15.40 6.97
CA ASN A 18 -19.22 14.96 5.91
C ASN A 18 -19.55 16.14 4.99
N THR A 19 -18.63 16.52 4.13
CA THR A 19 -18.93 17.25 2.92
C THR A 19 -18.55 16.33 1.78
N SER A 20 -19.52 16.05 0.91
CA SER A 20 -19.29 15.44 -0.39
C SER A 20 -17.92 15.88 -0.94
N TYR A 21 -17.10 14.92 -1.42
CA TYR A 21 -15.85 15.23 -2.12
C TYR A 21 -16.17 15.89 -3.47
N GLY A 22 -16.65 17.10 -3.37
CA GLY A 22 -16.75 18.11 -4.36
C GLY A 22 -16.36 19.40 -3.64
N ASP A 23 -15.20 19.92 -3.99
CA ASP A 23 -14.80 21.30 -3.77
C ASP A 23 -14.88 21.85 -2.34
N LYS A 24 -13.90 21.54 -1.49
CA LYS A 24 -13.43 22.55 -0.53
C LYS A 24 -12.62 23.59 -1.31
N GLY A 25 -13.33 24.63 -1.71
CA GLY A 25 -12.90 25.98 -2.07
C GLY A 25 -11.41 26.32 -2.22
N TRP A 26 -10.71 25.66 -3.11
CA TRP A 26 -9.43 26.10 -3.63
C TRP A 26 -9.72 26.80 -4.98
N ILE A 27 -10.29 28.00 -4.91
CA ILE A 27 -10.45 28.82 -6.11
C ILE A 27 -9.12 29.50 -6.38
N SER A 28 -8.26 28.84 -7.15
CA SER A 28 -7.29 29.58 -7.94
C SER A 28 -8.04 30.17 -9.14
N LYS A 29 -7.68 31.41 -9.54
CA LYS A 29 -8.32 32.14 -10.64
C LYS A 29 -8.39 31.25 -11.87
N ALA A 30 -9.59 31.09 -12.41
CA ALA A 30 -9.97 30.27 -13.51
C ALA A 30 -8.91 30.12 -14.60
N VAL A 31 -8.16 29.05 -14.56
CA VAL A 31 -7.65 28.37 -15.74
C VAL A 31 -8.80 27.47 -16.21
N ASN A 32 -9.03 27.45 -17.49
CA ASN A 32 -10.14 26.80 -18.16
C ASN A 32 -10.32 25.36 -17.64
N THR A 33 -11.32 25.08 -16.80
CA THR A 33 -11.53 23.80 -16.10
C THR A 33 -11.87 22.64 -17.05
N ASP A 34 -12.03 22.92 -18.32
CA ASP A 34 -12.12 21.92 -19.39
C ASP A 34 -10.75 21.71 -20.08
N ALA A 35 -9.72 21.33 -19.28
CA ALA A 35 -8.45 20.95 -19.87
C ALA A 35 -8.65 19.81 -20.86
N THR A 36 -8.67 20.13 -22.15
CA THR A 36 -8.84 19.15 -23.25
C THR A 36 -7.53 18.50 -23.66
N ILE A 37 -6.39 19.07 -23.21
CA ILE A 37 -5.06 18.57 -23.57
C ILE A 37 -4.78 17.20 -22.93
N PRO A 38 -4.41 16.19 -23.75
CA PRO A 38 -4.16 14.83 -23.25
C PRO A 38 -2.72 14.62 -22.75
N VAL A 39 -2.17 15.56 -22.00
CA VAL A 39 -0.79 15.50 -21.49
C VAL A 39 -0.79 15.22 -19.99
N LEU A 40 0.07 14.32 -19.57
CA LEU A 40 0.27 13.96 -18.16
C LEU A 40 1.79 13.83 -17.86
N PRO A 41 2.34 14.58 -16.91
CA PRO A 41 1.71 15.59 -16.04
C PRO A 41 1.16 16.78 -16.83
N LEU A 42 0.12 17.44 -16.25
CA LEU A 42 -0.44 18.65 -16.85
C LEU A 42 0.61 19.77 -16.86
N PRO A 43 0.90 20.39 -18.03
CA PRO A 43 1.87 21.47 -18.10
C PRO A 43 1.48 22.67 -17.24
N GLN A 44 2.49 23.41 -16.73
CA GLN A 44 2.29 24.66 -15.97
C GLN A 44 1.53 25.71 -16.79
N TYR A 45 1.77 25.76 -18.10
CA TYR A 45 1.05 26.62 -19.02
C TYR A 45 0.82 25.91 -20.34
N PHE A 46 -0.38 26.03 -20.88
CA PHE A 46 -0.69 25.69 -22.27
C PHE A 46 -1.78 26.61 -22.83
N HIS A 47 -1.72 26.85 -24.12
CA HIS A 47 -2.72 27.60 -24.86
C HIS A 47 -3.00 26.90 -26.19
N GLU A 48 -4.24 26.47 -26.35
CA GLU A 48 -4.76 25.85 -27.57
C GLU A 48 -5.26 26.94 -28.52
N GLU A 49 -4.86 26.89 -29.77
CA GLU A 49 -5.35 27.75 -30.82
C GLU A 49 -6.41 27.04 -31.67
N ARG A 50 -7.22 27.80 -32.38
CA ARG A 50 -8.27 27.22 -33.23
C ARG A 50 -7.73 26.58 -34.53
N GLU A 51 -6.51 26.85 -34.90
CA GLU A 51 -5.86 26.34 -36.09
C GLU A 51 -5.75 24.81 -36.03
N GLN A 52 -6.24 24.13 -37.07
CA GLN A 52 -6.07 22.69 -37.24
C GLN A 52 -4.69 22.40 -37.81
N LEU A 53 -3.97 21.45 -37.20
CA LEU A 53 -2.66 21.04 -37.63
C LEU A 53 -2.68 19.66 -38.26
N SER A 54 -1.95 19.54 -39.36
CA SER A 54 -1.52 18.24 -39.86
C SER A 54 0.00 18.26 -39.89
N PHE A 55 0.64 17.40 -39.09
CA PHE A 55 2.10 17.34 -39.09
C PHE A 55 2.59 15.89 -39.12
N SER A 56 3.74 15.71 -39.77
CA SER A 56 4.44 14.42 -39.80
C SER A 56 5.76 14.52 -39.06
N ILE A 57 6.02 13.56 -38.19
CA ILE A 57 7.26 13.46 -37.40
C ILE A 57 8.28 12.54 -38.11
N GLN A 58 8.03 12.14 -39.36
CA GLN A 58 8.89 11.21 -40.07
C GLN A 58 10.27 11.83 -40.46
N GLN A 59 10.38 13.16 -40.44
CA GLN A 59 11.64 13.84 -40.73
C GLN A 59 12.43 14.00 -39.44
N MET A 60 13.75 13.89 -39.55
CA MET A 60 14.67 14.23 -38.52
C MET A 60 14.54 15.69 -38.15
N PRO A 61 14.58 16.08 -36.86
CA PRO A 61 14.54 17.46 -36.47
C PRO A 61 15.86 18.14 -36.78
N GLU A 62 15.79 19.45 -37.01
CA GLU A 62 16.97 20.30 -37.02
C GLU A 62 17.42 20.53 -35.58
N TRP A 63 18.58 20.02 -35.23
CA TRP A 63 19.17 20.16 -33.90
C TRP A 63 19.91 21.48 -33.77
N LYS A 64 19.54 22.34 -32.83
CA LYS A 64 20.13 23.67 -32.60
C LYS A 64 20.90 23.71 -31.28
N GLY A 65 22.16 24.10 -31.31
CA GLY A 65 23.01 24.29 -30.13
C GLY A 65 23.37 23.01 -29.35
N LEU A 66 23.19 21.81 -29.92
CA LEU A 66 23.45 20.52 -29.27
C LEU A 66 24.78 19.90 -29.70
N GLN A 67 25.46 19.24 -28.73
CA GLN A 67 26.62 18.41 -29.00
C GLN A 67 26.23 17.05 -29.61
N THR A 68 27.19 16.37 -30.24
CA THR A 68 26.96 15.11 -30.98
C THR A 68 26.34 14.02 -30.12
N ASP A 69 26.85 13.83 -28.89
CA ASP A 69 26.37 12.79 -27.97
C ASP A 69 24.96 13.07 -27.48
N ALA A 70 24.65 14.33 -27.17
CA ALA A 70 23.29 14.77 -26.81
C ALA A 70 22.31 14.51 -27.94
N LYS A 71 22.70 14.83 -29.20
CA LYS A 71 21.89 14.50 -30.38
C LYS A 71 21.63 13.00 -30.49
N ALA A 72 22.63 12.17 -30.26
CA ALA A 72 22.48 10.72 -30.36
C ALA A 72 21.48 10.17 -29.30
N ARG A 73 21.56 10.65 -28.05
CA ARG A 73 20.61 10.27 -26.98
C ARG A 73 19.18 10.71 -27.31
N LEU A 74 18.97 11.97 -27.63
CA LEU A 74 17.64 12.50 -27.95
C LEU A 74 17.06 11.90 -29.23
N LEU A 75 17.90 11.54 -30.19
CA LEU A 75 17.49 10.88 -31.43
C LEU A 75 16.82 9.53 -31.18
N PHE A 76 17.30 8.78 -30.19
CA PHE A 76 16.66 7.52 -29.77
C PHE A 76 15.19 7.75 -29.38
N HIS A 77 14.91 8.77 -28.56
CA HIS A 77 13.56 9.12 -28.14
C HIS A 77 12.71 9.70 -29.27
N TRP A 78 13.31 10.52 -30.14
CA TRP A 78 12.65 11.06 -31.31
C TRP A 78 12.15 9.97 -32.26
N LYS A 79 12.96 8.94 -32.50
CA LYS A 79 12.56 7.79 -33.31
C LYS A 79 11.34 7.06 -32.76
N LYS A 80 11.25 6.89 -31.45
CA LYS A 80 10.05 6.31 -30.81
C LYS A 80 8.79 7.15 -31.10
N VAL A 81 8.90 8.48 -31.08
CA VAL A 81 7.77 9.36 -31.45
C VAL A 81 7.41 9.22 -32.94
N ALA A 82 8.40 9.15 -33.80
CA ALA A 82 8.19 8.98 -35.23
C ALA A 82 7.50 7.65 -35.58
N GLU A 83 7.84 6.56 -34.88
CA GLU A 83 7.20 5.24 -35.05
C GLU A 83 5.71 5.29 -34.72
N ILE A 84 5.31 5.97 -33.66
CA ILE A 84 3.89 6.13 -33.24
C ILE A 84 3.14 6.92 -34.32
N ASN A 85 3.71 8.03 -34.82
CA ASN A 85 3.11 8.89 -35.80
C ASN A 85 2.86 8.18 -37.13
N PHE A 86 3.77 7.30 -37.57
CA PHE A 86 3.64 6.51 -38.79
C PHE A 86 2.40 5.62 -38.82
N ASN A 87 2.09 5.02 -37.68
CA ASN A 87 0.95 4.10 -37.54
C ASN A 87 -0.40 4.81 -37.50
N THR A 88 -0.45 6.08 -37.06
CA THR A 88 -1.68 6.87 -36.92
C THR A 88 -2.05 7.69 -38.17
N LEU A 89 -1.08 8.05 -39.04
CA LEU A 89 -1.27 8.99 -40.14
C LEU A 89 -1.31 8.35 -41.54
N LYS A 90 -1.87 7.13 -41.68
CA LYS A 90 -1.93 6.45 -42.99
C LYS A 90 -2.60 7.26 -44.15
N ASN A 91 -3.29 8.37 -43.83
CA ASN A 91 -4.09 9.16 -44.78
C ASN A 91 -3.92 10.70 -44.71
N ALA A 92 -2.88 11.25 -44.08
CA ALA A 92 -2.74 12.70 -43.97
C ALA A 92 -1.89 13.28 -45.10
N ASN A 93 -2.37 14.38 -45.73
CA ASN A 93 -1.62 15.16 -46.70
C ASN A 93 -0.30 15.66 -46.10
N LYS A 94 0.80 15.49 -46.82
CA LYS A 94 2.15 15.87 -46.41
C LYS A 94 2.28 17.37 -46.17
N VAL A 95 2.34 17.79 -44.92
CA VAL A 95 2.86 19.13 -44.55
C VAL A 95 4.35 18.98 -44.20
N THR A 96 5.20 19.70 -44.90
CA THR A 96 6.68 19.55 -44.97
C THR A 96 7.40 20.64 -44.18
N SER A 97 6.99 20.90 -42.89
CA SER A 97 7.84 21.73 -42.07
C SER A 97 8.64 20.84 -41.08
N SER A 98 9.96 21.01 -41.03
CA SER A 98 10.83 20.31 -40.10
C SER A 98 10.64 20.83 -38.66
N PHE A 99 10.77 19.94 -37.67
CA PHE A 99 10.88 20.36 -36.27
C PHE A 99 12.25 20.97 -36.01
N GLN A 100 12.30 22.03 -35.22
CA GLN A 100 13.53 22.54 -34.63
C GLN A 100 13.58 22.19 -33.14
N VAL A 101 14.65 21.54 -32.73
CA VAL A 101 14.86 21.09 -31.34
C VAL A 101 16.19 21.64 -30.88
N GLY A 102 16.19 22.48 -29.85
CA GLY A 102 17.42 23.16 -29.49
C GLY A 102 17.55 23.70 -28.08
N ILE A 103 18.81 23.95 -27.71
CA ILE A 103 19.20 24.53 -26.43
C ILE A 103 19.22 26.04 -26.54
N LEU A 104 18.45 26.71 -25.69
CA LEU A 104 18.42 28.18 -25.58
C LEU A 104 19.79 28.71 -25.08
N GLY A 105 20.16 29.88 -25.63
CA GLY A 105 21.46 30.51 -25.35
C GLY A 105 22.64 29.92 -26.14
N LYS A 106 22.40 28.98 -27.07
CA LYS A 106 23.46 28.33 -27.88
C LYS A 106 23.37 28.63 -29.36
N ASP A 107 22.23 29.17 -29.82
CA ASP A 107 22.00 29.51 -31.25
C ASP A 107 21.13 30.78 -31.30
N LYS A 108 21.72 31.92 -31.71
CA LYS A 108 21.04 33.21 -31.67
C LYS A 108 19.81 33.32 -32.59
N GLU A 109 19.80 32.60 -33.73
CA GLU A 109 18.67 32.62 -34.66
C GLU A 109 17.52 31.80 -34.05
N PHE A 110 17.84 30.64 -33.45
CA PHE A 110 16.88 29.82 -32.73
C PHE A 110 16.29 30.57 -31.56
N ASP A 111 17.13 31.21 -30.72
CA ASP A 111 16.68 32.00 -29.57
C ASP A 111 15.72 33.12 -29.96
N LYS A 112 16.02 33.84 -31.06
CA LYS A 112 15.13 34.87 -31.57
C LYS A 112 13.78 34.29 -32.01
N LEU A 113 13.79 33.16 -32.72
CA LEU A 113 12.60 32.48 -33.16
C LEU A 113 11.69 32.04 -32.00
N VAL A 114 12.27 31.51 -30.94
CA VAL A 114 11.54 31.13 -29.71
C VAL A 114 11.00 32.38 -28.98
N ALA A 115 11.81 33.44 -28.90
CA ALA A 115 11.44 34.69 -28.23
C ALA A 115 10.24 35.40 -28.89
N GLU A 116 10.07 35.27 -30.20
CA GLU A 116 8.93 35.87 -30.92
C GLU A 116 7.56 35.42 -30.37
N LYS A 117 7.45 34.21 -29.84
CA LYS A 117 6.19 33.62 -29.39
C LYS A 117 6.15 33.28 -27.89
N ALA A 118 7.31 33.15 -27.27
CA ALA A 118 7.41 32.58 -25.92
C ALA A 118 8.39 33.33 -25.00
N SER A 119 8.77 34.60 -25.34
CA SER A 119 9.75 35.36 -24.55
C SER A 119 9.44 35.43 -23.06
N GLN A 120 8.18 35.50 -22.68
CA GLN A 120 7.69 35.56 -21.30
C GLN A 120 7.98 34.29 -20.47
N TRP A 121 8.27 33.18 -21.17
CA TRP A 121 8.48 31.88 -20.50
C TRP A 121 9.97 31.50 -20.44
N ILE A 122 10.85 32.07 -21.29
CA ILE A 122 12.25 31.68 -21.38
C ILE A 122 12.98 31.75 -20.04
N ASN A 123 12.68 32.75 -19.21
CA ASN A 123 13.27 32.93 -17.88
C ASN A 123 12.50 32.19 -16.76
N LYS A 124 11.42 31.50 -17.08
CA LYS A 124 10.61 30.74 -16.09
C LYS A 124 10.86 29.24 -16.14
N ILE A 125 11.27 28.71 -17.29
CA ILE A 125 11.60 27.30 -17.39
C ILE A 125 12.88 27.00 -16.62
N SER A 126 12.82 25.97 -15.74
CA SER A 126 13.98 25.46 -15.03
C SER A 126 14.87 24.60 -15.94
N ASP A 127 15.94 24.05 -15.40
CA ASP A 127 16.80 23.11 -16.11
C ASP A 127 16.05 21.86 -16.63
N GLN A 128 14.95 21.51 -15.98
CA GLN A 128 14.07 20.42 -16.40
C GLN A 128 12.86 20.90 -17.23
N GLY A 129 12.76 22.21 -17.46
CA GLY A 129 11.64 22.81 -18.19
C GLY A 129 11.86 22.88 -19.69
N TYR A 130 10.77 23.11 -20.41
CA TYR A 130 10.79 23.21 -21.88
C TYR A 130 9.67 24.13 -22.39
N ILE A 131 9.83 24.56 -23.62
CA ILE A 131 8.82 25.25 -24.45
C ILE A 131 8.53 24.37 -25.64
N LEU A 132 7.26 24.09 -25.93
CA LEU A 132 6.79 23.38 -27.10
C LEU A 132 5.84 24.32 -27.89
N LEU A 133 6.21 24.65 -29.13
CA LEU A 133 5.38 25.43 -30.04
C LEU A 133 4.98 24.56 -31.22
N LEU A 134 3.71 24.38 -31.45
CA LEU A 134 3.14 23.65 -32.57
C LEU A 134 2.11 24.52 -33.24
N ASN A 135 2.42 25.06 -34.43
CA ASN A 135 1.50 25.80 -35.27
C ASN A 135 1.82 25.52 -36.75
N GLY A 136 1.05 26.09 -37.68
CA GLY A 136 1.22 25.87 -39.11
C GLY A 136 2.57 26.32 -39.69
N GLN A 137 3.25 27.26 -39.00
CA GLN A 137 4.53 27.80 -39.46
C GLN A 137 5.72 27.24 -38.65
N GLN A 138 5.54 26.96 -37.36
CA GLN A 138 6.63 26.64 -36.46
C GLN A 138 6.33 25.34 -35.70
N LYS A 139 7.34 24.49 -35.60
CA LYS A 139 7.34 23.26 -34.79
C LYS A 139 8.64 23.23 -33.99
N ILE A 140 8.58 23.68 -32.76
CA ILE A 140 9.77 23.94 -31.96
C ILE A 140 9.66 23.21 -30.61
N ILE A 141 10.77 22.57 -30.18
CA ILE A 141 11.03 22.20 -28.80
C ILE A 141 12.28 22.94 -28.36
N ALA A 142 12.16 23.79 -27.37
CA ALA A 142 13.27 24.55 -26.81
C ALA A 142 13.39 24.30 -25.28
N ALA A 143 14.61 24.23 -24.79
CA ALA A 143 14.89 24.09 -23.36
C ALA A 143 16.27 24.68 -23.04
N THR A 144 16.58 24.86 -21.75
CA THR A 144 17.89 25.32 -21.29
C THR A 144 18.89 24.15 -21.21
N THR A 145 18.40 22.92 -21.08
CA THR A 145 19.19 21.70 -20.93
C THR A 145 18.70 20.57 -21.85
N GLU A 146 19.52 19.53 -21.97
CA GLU A 146 19.16 18.28 -22.66
C GLU A 146 17.98 17.56 -22.00
N ILE A 147 17.89 17.59 -20.65
CA ILE A 147 16.79 16.97 -19.89
C ILE A 147 15.47 17.67 -20.22
N GLY A 148 15.46 18.99 -20.28
CA GLY A 148 14.26 19.75 -20.68
C GLY A 148 13.81 19.39 -22.09
N LEU A 149 14.73 19.22 -23.05
CA LEU A 149 14.40 18.75 -24.41
C LEU A 149 13.80 17.33 -24.38
N PHE A 150 14.35 16.45 -23.58
CA PHE A 150 13.82 15.10 -23.40
C PHE A 150 12.36 15.15 -22.93
N TYR A 151 12.03 15.95 -21.91
CA TYR A 151 10.65 16.11 -21.43
C TYR A 151 9.73 16.76 -22.46
N GLY A 152 10.23 17.71 -23.24
CA GLY A 152 9.49 18.26 -24.37
C GLY A 152 9.17 17.20 -25.44
N ILE A 153 10.10 16.28 -25.72
CA ILE A 153 9.89 15.14 -26.62
C ILE A 153 8.87 14.17 -26.05
N GLN A 154 8.88 13.89 -24.71
CA GLN A 154 7.86 13.05 -24.09
C GLN A 154 6.47 13.67 -24.18
N THR A 155 6.35 14.99 -23.98
CA THR A 155 5.09 15.70 -24.18
C THR A 155 4.60 15.63 -25.62
N LEU A 156 5.49 15.81 -26.59
CA LEU A 156 5.17 15.62 -28.02
C LEU A 156 4.70 14.16 -28.27
N LYS A 157 5.37 13.17 -27.66
CA LYS A 157 4.99 11.76 -27.78
C LYS A 157 3.54 11.54 -27.32
N GLN A 158 3.15 12.09 -26.18
CA GLN A 158 1.80 11.97 -25.64
C GLN A 158 0.76 12.66 -26.54
N LEU A 159 1.05 13.86 -27.07
CA LEU A 159 0.17 14.55 -28.00
C LEU A 159 -0.04 13.74 -29.29
N VAL A 160 1.04 13.18 -29.86
CA VAL A 160 0.97 12.32 -31.06
C VAL A 160 0.17 11.05 -30.78
N HIS A 161 0.41 10.42 -29.66
CA HIS A 161 -0.30 9.21 -29.25
C HIS A 161 -1.82 9.43 -29.13
N ALA A 162 -2.19 10.57 -28.57
CA ALA A 162 -3.60 10.95 -28.42
C ALA A 162 -4.24 11.48 -29.72
N GLY A 163 -3.49 11.53 -30.82
CA GLY A 163 -3.98 12.04 -32.11
C GLY A 163 -4.25 13.55 -32.10
N TRP A 164 -3.49 14.33 -31.32
CA TRP A 164 -3.66 15.77 -31.21
C TRP A 164 -3.42 16.47 -32.58
N ASN A 165 -4.34 17.33 -32.95
CA ASN A 165 -4.35 17.95 -34.30
C ASN A 165 -4.63 19.47 -34.29
N LYS A 166 -4.35 20.14 -33.18
CA LYS A 166 -4.54 21.60 -33.04
C LYS A 166 -3.23 22.29 -32.74
N ALA A 167 -3.14 23.55 -33.15
CA ALA A 167 -2.02 24.40 -32.76
C ALA A 167 -2.01 24.60 -31.22
N ILE A 168 -0.82 24.56 -30.63
CA ILE A 168 -0.65 24.66 -29.20
C ILE A 168 0.69 25.28 -28.82
N THR A 169 0.68 26.11 -27.81
CA THR A 169 1.86 26.60 -27.10
C THR A 169 1.88 26.01 -25.71
N ILE A 170 2.98 25.36 -25.33
CA ILE A 170 3.21 24.82 -24.00
C ILE A 170 4.49 25.43 -23.43
N ALA A 171 4.46 25.89 -22.18
CA ALA A 171 5.64 26.21 -21.40
C ALA A 171 5.54 25.46 -20.07
N ASP A 172 6.55 24.67 -19.74
CA ASP A 172 6.42 23.67 -18.70
C ASP A 172 7.71 23.49 -17.90
N TRP A 173 7.56 23.23 -16.60
CA TRP A 173 8.63 22.98 -15.65
C TRP A 173 8.08 22.27 -14.42
N PRO A 174 8.89 21.45 -13.68
CA PRO A 174 8.41 20.77 -12.48
C PRO A 174 8.31 21.70 -11.28
N ALA A 175 7.35 21.42 -10.38
CA ALA A 175 7.28 22.01 -9.06
C ALA A 175 8.38 21.46 -8.13
N PHE A 176 8.72 20.18 -8.27
CA PHE A 176 9.82 19.52 -7.57
C PHE A 176 10.84 18.99 -8.57
N GLU A 177 12.11 19.27 -8.34
CA GLU A 177 13.19 18.76 -9.19
C GLU A 177 13.50 17.29 -8.94
N HIS A 178 13.27 16.79 -7.70
CA HIS A 178 13.40 15.39 -7.32
C HIS A 178 12.01 14.74 -7.23
N ARG A 179 11.73 13.78 -8.10
CA ARG A 179 10.45 13.05 -8.20
C ARG A 179 10.76 11.57 -8.32
N GLN A 180 10.52 10.85 -7.23
CA GLN A 180 11.00 9.47 -7.06
C GLN A 180 9.87 8.51 -6.75
N ILE A 181 10.01 7.29 -7.26
CA ILE A 181 9.30 6.10 -6.78
C ILE A 181 10.27 5.24 -5.97
N TYR A 182 9.84 4.78 -4.82
CA TYR A 182 10.56 3.88 -3.92
C TYR A 182 9.77 2.60 -3.76
N ASP A 183 10.23 1.50 -4.37
CA ASP A 183 9.51 0.24 -4.54
C ASP A 183 10.03 -0.80 -3.53
N ASP A 184 9.14 -1.38 -2.72
CA ASP A 184 9.49 -2.43 -1.77
C ASP A 184 9.67 -3.76 -2.50
N ILE A 185 10.92 -4.19 -2.63
CA ILE A 185 11.25 -5.49 -3.21
C ILE A 185 11.70 -6.53 -2.17
N SER A 186 11.63 -6.19 -0.88
CA SER A 186 12.16 -7.06 0.19
C SER A 186 11.12 -7.91 0.89
N ARG A 187 9.84 -7.50 0.84
CA ARG A 187 8.77 -8.13 1.63
C ARG A 187 7.73 -8.83 0.76
N GLY A 188 8.10 -9.19 -0.45
CA GLY A 188 7.22 -9.89 -1.39
C GLY A 188 7.79 -10.00 -2.78
N PRO A 189 7.21 -9.33 -3.77
CA PRO A 189 7.63 -9.39 -5.16
C PRO A 189 9.02 -8.80 -5.36
N ILE A 190 9.82 -9.43 -6.20
CA ILE A 190 11.07 -8.87 -6.70
C ILE A 190 10.93 -8.81 -8.21
N SER A 191 10.83 -7.61 -8.76
CA SER A 191 10.70 -7.41 -10.20
C SER A 191 11.89 -7.99 -10.96
N THR A 192 11.64 -8.55 -12.15
CA THR A 192 12.71 -8.97 -13.06
C THR A 192 13.42 -7.75 -13.64
N VAL A 193 14.68 -7.91 -14.02
CA VAL A 193 15.47 -6.84 -14.70
C VAL A 193 14.72 -6.28 -15.91
N ASP A 194 14.08 -7.14 -16.69
CA ASP A 194 13.32 -6.71 -17.86
C ASP A 194 12.04 -5.95 -17.49
N TYR A 195 11.41 -6.28 -16.38
CA TYR A 195 10.25 -5.53 -15.92
C TYR A 195 10.67 -4.17 -15.34
N ILE A 196 11.76 -4.11 -14.57
CA ILE A 196 12.33 -2.84 -14.08
C ILE A 196 12.67 -1.90 -15.24
N LYS A 197 13.22 -2.43 -16.36
CA LYS A 197 13.44 -1.62 -17.56
C LYS A 197 12.16 -1.02 -18.14
N LYS A 198 11.05 -1.78 -18.13
CA LYS A 198 9.73 -1.26 -18.54
C LYS A 198 9.21 -0.20 -17.56
N GLN A 199 9.41 -0.39 -16.25
CA GLN A 199 9.07 0.62 -15.24
C GLN A 199 9.85 1.91 -15.49
N ILE A 200 11.17 1.83 -15.72
CA ILE A 200 12.02 2.98 -16.05
C ILE A 200 11.49 3.72 -17.30
N GLU A 201 11.21 3.02 -18.39
CA GLU A 201 10.69 3.64 -19.61
C GLU A 201 9.39 4.39 -19.35
N ARG A 202 8.42 3.74 -18.68
CA ARG A 202 7.10 4.30 -18.44
C ARG A 202 7.12 5.45 -17.43
N MET A 203 7.94 5.36 -16.38
CA MET A 203 8.13 6.45 -15.42
C MET A 203 8.78 7.68 -16.06
N ALA A 204 9.78 7.48 -16.92
CA ALA A 204 10.42 8.56 -17.65
C ALA A 204 9.46 9.29 -18.62
N GLU A 205 8.52 8.57 -19.23
CA GLU A 205 7.49 9.15 -20.10
C GLU A 205 6.56 10.13 -19.35
N ILE A 206 6.36 9.90 -18.06
CA ILE A 206 5.58 10.77 -17.18
C ILE A 206 6.47 11.68 -16.30
N LYS A 207 7.74 11.82 -16.67
CA LYS A 207 8.68 12.75 -16.09
C LYS A 207 9.06 12.47 -14.62
N ILE A 208 8.89 11.24 -14.12
CA ILE A 208 9.58 10.74 -12.92
C ILE A 208 11.06 10.61 -13.29
N ASN A 209 11.96 11.04 -12.40
CA ASN A 209 13.39 11.09 -12.71
C ASN A 209 14.29 10.30 -11.74
N PHE A 210 13.72 9.73 -10.69
CA PHE A 210 14.42 8.82 -9.79
C PHE A 210 13.60 7.57 -9.52
N LEU A 211 14.29 6.45 -9.37
CA LEU A 211 13.73 5.17 -8.92
C LEU A 211 14.67 4.60 -7.87
N SER A 212 14.13 4.02 -6.84
CA SER A 212 14.86 3.23 -5.84
C SER A 212 14.07 2.02 -5.39
N PHE A 213 14.75 1.13 -4.70
CA PHE A 213 14.17 -0.10 -4.18
C PHE A 213 14.42 -0.17 -2.68
N TYR A 214 13.38 -0.54 -1.89
CA TYR A 214 13.60 -0.85 -0.49
C TYR A 214 14.28 -2.21 -0.37
N ILE A 215 15.49 -2.22 0.20
CA ILE A 215 16.34 -3.40 0.24
C ILE A 215 16.75 -3.73 1.68
N GLU A 216 16.28 -4.89 2.16
CA GLU A 216 16.76 -5.52 3.40
C GLU A 216 17.82 -6.60 3.12
N HIS A 217 17.51 -7.58 2.27
CA HIS A 217 18.34 -8.76 2.04
C HIS A 217 18.32 -9.27 0.60
N VAL A 218 17.58 -8.63 -0.29
CA VAL A 218 17.36 -9.12 -1.67
C VAL A 218 18.36 -8.52 -2.66
N ILE A 219 19.55 -8.18 -2.18
CA ILE A 219 20.71 -7.78 -2.98
C ILE A 219 21.85 -8.79 -2.78
N GLN A 220 22.64 -9.05 -3.81
CA GLN A 220 23.81 -9.92 -3.71
C GLN A 220 25.10 -9.13 -3.92
N PRO A 221 25.71 -8.59 -2.85
CA PRO A 221 27.03 -8.00 -2.91
C PRO A 221 28.11 -9.07 -3.20
N LEU A 222 29.21 -8.67 -3.81
CA LEU A 222 30.32 -9.57 -4.10
C LEU A 222 31.07 -10.00 -2.83
N SER A 223 31.15 -9.08 -1.85
CA SER A 223 31.79 -9.30 -0.55
C SER A 223 31.00 -10.24 0.36
N HIS A 224 29.67 -10.22 0.26
CA HIS A 224 28.76 -10.96 1.14
C HIS A 224 27.62 -11.63 0.32
N PRO A 225 27.95 -12.64 -0.52
CA PRO A 225 26.96 -13.18 -1.48
C PRO A 225 25.90 -14.11 -0.87
N ASP A 226 26.06 -14.52 0.39
CA ASP A 226 25.35 -15.67 0.95
C ASP A 226 24.05 -15.35 1.68
N PHE A 227 23.75 -14.08 1.96
CA PHE A 227 22.51 -13.72 2.65
C PHE A 227 21.32 -13.56 1.70
N ALA A 228 21.58 -13.28 0.42
CA ALA A 228 20.50 -13.07 -0.56
C ALA A 228 19.79 -14.38 -0.94
N PRO A 229 18.46 -14.36 -1.13
CA PRO A 229 17.72 -15.56 -1.54
C PRO A 229 18.23 -16.13 -2.87
N ALA A 230 18.26 -17.46 -2.97
CA ALA A 230 18.76 -18.13 -4.18
C ALA A 230 17.91 -17.84 -5.43
N ASN A 231 16.59 -17.72 -5.26
CA ASN A 231 15.58 -17.64 -6.33
C ASN A 231 14.97 -16.25 -6.55
N GLY A 232 15.56 -15.20 -5.93
CA GLY A 232 15.09 -13.83 -6.14
C GLY A 232 15.98 -12.80 -5.44
N LYS A 233 16.67 -11.98 -6.23
CA LYS A 233 17.56 -10.92 -5.79
C LYS A 233 17.98 -10.06 -6.98
N LEU A 234 18.58 -8.92 -6.68
CA LEU A 234 19.35 -8.14 -7.61
C LEU A 234 20.84 -8.37 -7.34
N THR A 235 21.60 -8.62 -8.37
CA THR A 235 23.08 -8.69 -8.28
C THR A 235 23.71 -7.34 -8.58
N ILE A 236 24.90 -7.08 -8.09
CA ILE A 236 25.64 -5.84 -8.38
C ILE A 236 25.79 -5.59 -9.89
N PRO A 237 26.11 -6.59 -10.74
CA PRO A 237 26.12 -6.41 -12.18
C PRO A 237 24.77 -5.98 -12.78
N GLU A 238 23.66 -6.57 -12.33
CA GLU A 238 22.31 -6.20 -12.78
C GLU A 238 21.96 -4.77 -12.38
N VAL A 239 22.31 -4.34 -11.15
CA VAL A 239 22.13 -2.95 -10.70
C VAL A 239 22.92 -1.98 -11.59
N LYS A 240 24.18 -2.30 -11.94
CA LYS A 240 24.98 -1.49 -12.88
C LYS A 240 24.34 -1.42 -14.27
N GLU A 241 23.81 -2.54 -14.76
CA GLU A 241 23.07 -2.60 -16.03
C GLU A 241 21.83 -1.70 -15.99
N LEU A 242 21.02 -1.80 -14.92
CA LEU A 242 19.83 -0.98 -14.71
C LEU A 242 20.15 0.51 -14.56
N SER A 243 21.23 0.85 -13.84
CA SER A 243 21.72 2.23 -13.71
C SER A 243 22.11 2.83 -15.07
N ALA A 244 22.85 2.05 -15.87
CA ALA A 244 23.22 2.46 -17.21
C ALA A 244 22.01 2.54 -18.15
N TYR A 245 21.01 1.69 -17.95
CA TYR A 245 19.77 1.73 -18.71
C TYR A 245 18.93 2.97 -18.38
N ALA A 246 18.74 3.25 -17.09
CA ALA A 246 17.99 4.41 -16.58
C ALA A 246 18.59 5.73 -17.10
N ALA A 247 19.92 5.84 -17.15
CA ALA A 247 20.60 7.01 -17.66
C ALA A 247 20.24 7.36 -19.12
N LYS A 248 19.85 6.37 -19.95
CA LYS A 248 19.36 6.61 -21.33
C LYS A 248 18.03 7.36 -21.34
N PHE A 249 17.28 7.31 -20.26
CA PHE A 249 15.99 7.95 -20.06
C PHE A 249 16.05 9.15 -19.11
N TYR A 250 17.26 9.65 -18.85
CA TYR A 250 17.51 10.75 -17.91
C TYR A 250 16.95 10.46 -16.51
N MET A 251 16.88 9.18 -16.14
CA MET A 251 16.56 8.71 -14.80
C MET A 251 17.82 8.27 -14.07
N GLN A 252 17.77 8.39 -12.75
CA GLN A 252 18.80 7.92 -11.84
C GLN A 252 18.25 6.89 -10.88
N LEU A 253 19.03 5.85 -10.62
CA LEU A 253 18.71 4.87 -9.59
C LEU A 253 19.39 5.26 -8.28
N VAL A 254 18.59 5.49 -7.24
CA VAL A 254 19.06 5.78 -5.88
C VAL A 254 19.28 4.45 -5.16
N GLY A 255 20.47 4.22 -4.64
CA GLY A 255 20.75 3.05 -3.81
C GLY A 255 20.09 3.19 -2.45
N SER A 256 19.57 2.08 -1.92
CA SER A 256 19.10 2.01 -0.54
C SER A 256 19.45 0.66 0.09
N PHE A 257 19.69 0.67 1.39
CA PHE A 257 19.93 -0.54 2.17
C PHE A 257 19.55 -0.29 3.63
N GLN A 258 18.71 -1.14 4.19
CA GLN A 258 18.44 -1.11 5.61
C GLN A 258 19.75 -1.29 6.39
N SER A 259 20.06 -0.28 7.19
CA SER A 259 21.39 -0.20 7.78
C SER A 259 21.39 -0.20 9.32
N PHE A 260 20.23 -0.41 9.97
CA PHE A 260 20.12 -0.51 11.42
C PHE A 260 19.04 -1.50 11.88
N GLY A 261 17.76 -1.20 11.71
CA GLY A 261 16.64 -2.12 11.92
C GLY A 261 16.44 -3.09 10.75
N HIS A 262 15.39 -3.91 10.80
CA HIS A 262 14.96 -4.82 9.70
C HIS A 262 16.00 -5.85 9.24
N PHE A 263 16.94 -6.23 10.10
CA PHE A 263 18.00 -7.19 9.79
C PHE A 263 17.62 -8.66 10.00
N ALA A 264 16.37 -8.96 10.34
CA ALA A 264 15.95 -10.32 10.70
C ALA A 264 16.35 -11.38 9.66
N ASN A 265 16.17 -11.08 8.38
CA ASN A 265 16.50 -12.02 7.28
C ASN A 265 18.00 -12.29 7.20
N ILE A 266 18.85 -11.26 7.27
CA ILE A 266 20.30 -11.40 7.24
C ILE A 266 20.79 -12.11 8.50
N LEU A 267 20.32 -11.70 9.68
CA LEU A 267 20.76 -12.27 10.96
C LEU A 267 20.25 -13.71 11.18
N SER A 268 19.24 -14.16 10.45
CA SER A 268 18.79 -15.57 10.45
C SER A 268 19.79 -16.52 9.79
N VAL A 269 20.68 -15.99 8.93
CA VAL A 269 21.74 -16.76 8.30
C VAL A 269 22.87 -16.97 9.29
N PRO A 270 23.26 -18.23 9.62
CA PRO A 270 24.16 -18.53 10.74
C PRO A 270 25.48 -17.75 10.76
N GLN A 271 26.08 -17.50 9.60
CA GLN A 271 27.34 -16.77 9.49
C GLN A 271 27.25 -15.29 9.83
N TYR A 272 26.03 -14.68 9.72
CA TYR A 272 25.77 -13.27 10.01
C TYR A 272 25.09 -13.08 11.39
N ALA A 273 24.63 -14.12 12.06
CA ALA A 273 23.92 -14.02 13.33
C ALA A 273 24.70 -13.25 14.41
N SER A 274 26.03 -13.35 14.42
CA SER A 274 26.90 -12.65 15.38
C SER A 274 27.03 -11.14 15.13
N LEU A 275 26.51 -10.61 14.00
CA LEU A 275 26.48 -9.19 13.71
C LEU A 275 25.34 -8.47 14.46
N GLY A 276 24.34 -9.21 14.92
CA GLY A 276 23.15 -8.65 15.57
C GLY A 276 23.40 -8.17 16.99
N ALA A 277 22.75 -7.09 17.37
CA ALA A 277 22.53 -6.70 18.75
C ALA A 277 21.31 -7.43 19.33
N THR A 278 20.32 -7.65 18.51
CA THR A 278 19.15 -8.49 18.72
C THR A 278 18.97 -9.41 17.50
N SER A 279 17.82 -10.09 17.38
CA SER A 279 17.48 -10.87 16.18
C SER A 279 17.06 -10.01 14.99
N THR A 280 16.82 -8.70 15.16
CA THR A 280 16.28 -7.78 14.16
C THR A 280 17.10 -6.50 13.99
N LEU A 281 18.02 -6.21 14.91
CA LEU A 281 18.86 -5.01 14.92
C LEU A 281 20.31 -5.38 14.74
N ILE A 282 21.00 -4.80 13.75
CA ILE A 282 22.45 -4.95 13.62
C ILE A 282 23.17 -4.20 14.74
N SER A 283 24.32 -4.72 15.22
CA SER A 283 25.02 -4.11 16.35
C SER A 283 25.80 -2.86 15.93
N PRO A 284 25.50 -1.67 16.49
CA PRO A 284 26.21 -0.43 16.16
C PRO A 284 27.63 -0.38 16.75
N THR A 285 28.01 -1.32 17.60
CA THR A 285 29.30 -1.34 18.29
C THR A 285 30.18 -2.53 17.93
N ASN A 286 29.68 -3.48 17.14
CA ASN A 286 30.44 -4.64 16.69
C ASN A 286 31.31 -4.27 15.47
N PRO A 287 32.64 -4.30 15.54
CA PRO A 287 33.50 -3.95 14.41
C PRO A 287 33.24 -4.80 13.15
N LYS A 288 32.81 -6.06 13.32
CA LYS A 288 32.46 -6.92 12.19
C LYS A 288 31.13 -6.46 11.52
N ALA A 289 30.18 -5.96 12.30
CA ALA A 289 28.95 -5.39 11.78
C ALA A 289 29.23 -4.09 11.01
N ASN A 290 30.08 -3.21 11.55
CA ASN A 290 30.50 -2.01 10.84
C ASN A 290 31.20 -2.37 9.52
N LYS A 291 32.13 -3.35 9.53
CA LYS A 291 32.80 -3.79 8.30
C LYS A 291 31.84 -4.37 7.28
N PHE A 292 30.84 -5.14 7.72
CA PHE A 292 29.78 -5.64 6.85
C PHE A 292 29.01 -4.51 6.17
N LEU A 293 28.61 -3.48 6.93
CA LEU A 293 27.91 -2.31 6.39
C LEU A 293 28.78 -1.52 5.42
N GLU A 294 30.06 -1.29 5.75
CA GLU A 294 31.02 -0.64 4.84
C GLU A 294 31.12 -1.37 3.51
N ASP A 295 31.27 -2.69 3.53
CA ASP A 295 31.44 -3.50 2.33
C ASP A 295 30.17 -3.47 1.46
N VAL A 296 29.02 -3.74 2.04
CA VAL A 296 27.76 -3.81 1.30
C VAL A 296 27.37 -2.43 0.75
N ILE A 297 27.36 -1.39 1.60
CA ILE A 297 27.00 -0.03 1.19
C ILE A 297 27.98 0.50 0.15
N GLY A 298 29.30 0.24 0.33
CA GLY A 298 30.33 0.66 -0.63
C GLY A 298 30.09 0.07 -2.02
N GLU A 299 29.86 -1.23 -2.14
CA GLU A 299 29.58 -1.89 -3.42
C GLU A 299 28.29 -1.35 -4.06
N MET A 300 27.27 -1.07 -3.24
CA MET A 300 26.02 -0.50 -3.74
C MET A 300 26.17 0.96 -4.17
N CYS A 301 26.92 1.78 -3.44
CA CYS A 301 27.25 3.15 -3.84
C CYS A 301 27.90 3.20 -5.23
N ASP A 302 28.78 2.23 -5.52
CA ASP A 302 29.48 2.15 -6.82
C ASP A 302 28.59 1.60 -7.95
N ALA A 303 27.50 0.93 -7.62
CA ALA A 303 26.57 0.32 -8.58
C ALA A 303 25.41 1.23 -8.97
N PHE A 304 24.86 1.97 -8.04
CA PHE A 304 23.76 2.92 -8.26
C PHE A 304 24.30 4.27 -8.75
N ASN A 305 23.67 4.87 -9.76
CA ASN A 305 24.21 6.05 -10.44
C ASN A 305 23.72 7.41 -9.88
N ALA A 306 22.75 7.44 -8.95
CA ALA A 306 22.32 8.68 -8.33
C ALA A 306 23.41 9.22 -7.35
N PRO A 307 23.45 10.55 -7.15
CA PRO A 307 24.38 11.15 -6.18
C PRO A 307 23.93 10.95 -4.72
N TYR A 308 22.89 10.19 -4.50
CA TYR A 308 22.26 9.91 -3.21
C TYR A 308 22.37 8.44 -2.84
N PHE A 309 22.36 8.15 -1.54
CA PHE A 309 22.19 6.81 -1.00
C PHE A 309 21.34 6.85 0.28
N ASN A 310 20.27 6.03 0.33
CA ASN A 310 19.38 5.94 1.48
C ASN A 310 19.79 4.79 2.41
N VAL A 311 20.05 5.11 3.66
CA VAL A 311 20.39 4.12 4.71
C VAL A 311 19.15 3.60 5.44
N ASP A 312 17.95 4.12 5.12
CA ASP A 312 16.71 3.88 5.81
C ASP A 312 16.82 4.13 7.33
N CYS A 313 17.11 3.13 8.13
CA CYS A 313 17.29 3.21 9.60
C CYS A 313 15.99 3.53 10.38
N ASP A 314 14.82 3.21 9.79
CA ASP A 314 13.52 3.31 10.43
C ASP A 314 13.28 2.19 11.45
N GLU A 315 12.27 2.41 12.28
CA GLU A 315 11.65 1.42 13.16
C GLU A 315 12.64 0.62 14.04
N THR A 316 13.69 1.26 14.55
CA THR A 316 14.69 0.63 15.44
C THR A 316 14.15 0.37 16.86
N PHE A 317 12.98 -0.30 16.95
CA PHE A 317 12.21 -0.48 18.20
C PHE A 317 12.92 -1.26 19.30
N ASP A 318 13.89 -2.09 18.97
CA ASP A 318 14.65 -2.90 19.91
C ASP A 318 16.05 -2.30 20.23
N LEU A 319 16.30 -1.05 19.82
CA LEU A 319 17.46 -0.30 20.29
C LEU A 319 17.34 -0.07 21.80
N GLY A 320 18.34 -0.47 22.56
CA GLY A 320 18.30 -0.51 24.03
C GLY A 320 17.96 -1.90 24.59
N GLN A 321 17.85 -2.90 23.70
CA GLN A 321 17.73 -4.30 24.06
C GLN A 321 18.99 -5.08 23.67
N GLY A 322 19.08 -6.35 24.05
CA GLY A 322 20.20 -7.21 23.71
C GLY A 322 21.55 -6.60 24.11
N THR A 323 22.52 -6.62 23.19
CA THR A 323 23.86 -6.10 23.44
C THR A 323 23.94 -4.56 23.52
N THR A 324 22.91 -3.84 23.04
CA THR A 324 22.86 -2.37 23.12
C THR A 324 22.36 -1.83 24.45
N LYS A 325 21.79 -2.69 25.31
CA LYS A 325 21.12 -2.24 26.55
C LYS A 325 22.04 -1.39 27.43
N ALA A 326 23.20 -1.90 27.78
CA ALA A 326 24.12 -1.19 28.67
C ALA A 326 24.63 0.13 28.10
N LEU A 327 24.78 0.18 26.75
CA LEU A 327 25.19 1.38 26.05
C LEU A 327 24.11 2.46 26.07
N VAL A 328 22.86 2.06 25.80
CA VAL A 328 21.71 2.96 25.82
C VAL A 328 21.41 3.44 27.25
N ASP A 329 21.52 2.56 28.25
CA ASP A 329 21.38 2.95 29.66
C ASP A 329 22.43 4.00 30.07
N SER A 330 23.62 3.99 29.45
CA SER A 330 24.72 4.91 29.76
C SER A 330 24.67 6.23 28.98
N LEU A 331 24.40 6.16 27.67
CA LEU A 331 24.52 7.32 26.76
C LEU A 331 23.17 7.92 26.32
N GLY A 332 22.08 7.21 26.56
CA GLY A 332 20.76 7.54 26.00
C GLY A 332 20.58 7.04 24.56
N VAL A 333 19.33 6.71 24.21
CA VAL A 333 18.98 6.12 22.92
C VAL A 333 19.33 7.04 21.74
N ALA A 334 19.06 8.36 21.88
CA ALA A 334 19.36 9.36 20.85
C ALA A 334 20.85 9.42 20.51
N THR A 335 21.73 9.38 21.53
CA THR A 335 23.17 9.40 21.31
C THR A 335 23.67 8.15 20.60
N VAL A 336 23.18 6.99 20.99
CA VAL A 336 23.58 5.71 20.36
C VAL A 336 23.13 5.68 18.90
N TYR A 337 21.89 6.09 18.63
CA TYR A 337 21.35 6.21 17.27
C TYR A 337 22.18 7.19 16.43
N ALA A 338 22.42 8.42 16.93
CA ALA A 338 23.19 9.44 16.23
C ALA A 338 24.63 8.98 15.92
N ASN A 339 25.29 8.25 16.83
CA ASN A 339 26.64 7.75 16.59
C ASN A 339 26.68 6.71 15.45
N HIS A 340 25.69 5.83 15.38
CA HIS A 340 25.59 4.88 14.28
C HIS A 340 25.36 5.60 12.94
N LEU A 341 24.48 6.60 12.90
CA LEU A 341 24.24 7.38 11.68
C LEU A 341 25.45 8.20 11.23
N LYS A 342 26.25 8.73 12.16
CA LYS A 342 27.51 9.40 11.80
C LYS A 342 28.48 8.43 11.12
N PHE A 343 28.57 7.21 11.63
CA PHE A 343 29.36 6.17 10.98
C PHE A 343 28.88 5.90 9.55
N LEU A 344 27.57 5.71 9.36
CA LEU A 344 26.99 5.50 8.02
C LEU A 344 27.21 6.70 7.09
N HIS A 345 27.06 7.92 7.64
CA HIS A 345 27.31 9.14 6.87
C HIS A 345 28.77 9.21 6.37
N ASP A 346 29.74 8.86 7.22
CA ASP A 346 31.15 8.84 6.83
C ASP A 346 31.41 7.80 5.72
N VAL A 347 30.80 6.62 5.81
CA VAL A 347 30.88 5.58 4.76
C VAL A 347 30.35 6.12 3.43
N ILE A 348 29.15 6.69 3.41
CA ILE A 348 28.50 7.21 2.20
C ILE A 348 29.27 8.37 1.60
N LYS A 349 29.73 9.29 2.43
CA LYS A 349 30.53 10.44 2.01
C LYS A 349 31.88 10.02 1.42
N HIS A 350 32.49 8.94 1.93
CA HIS A 350 33.71 8.37 1.34
C HIS A 350 33.49 7.94 -0.11
N HIS A 351 32.31 7.45 -0.45
CA HIS A 351 31.90 7.09 -1.81
C HIS A 351 31.35 8.27 -2.64
N GLY A 352 31.49 9.51 -2.14
CA GLY A 352 31.11 10.74 -2.86
C GLY A 352 29.60 10.94 -3.04
N LYS A 353 28.80 10.32 -2.17
CA LYS A 353 27.33 10.47 -2.20
C LYS A 353 26.80 11.26 -1.00
N THR A 354 25.60 11.78 -1.14
CA THR A 354 24.84 12.40 -0.05
C THR A 354 23.95 11.34 0.60
N MET A 355 23.99 11.28 1.92
CA MET A 355 23.19 10.33 2.69
C MET A 355 21.74 10.79 2.77
N MET A 356 20.82 9.87 2.54
CA MET A 356 19.39 9.98 2.84
C MET A 356 19.06 9.01 3.98
N MET A 357 18.08 9.37 4.81
CA MET A 357 17.58 8.50 5.89
C MET A 357 16.13 8.79 6.20
N THR A 358 15.44 7.83 6.78
CA THR A 358 14.05 8.02 7.24
C THR A 358 13.95 8.95 8.43
N GLY A 359 12.84 9.66 8.53
CA GLY A 359 12.62 10.73 9.50
C GLY A 359 11.82 10.34 10.74
N ASP A 360 11.37 9.10 10.88
CA ASP A 360 10.50 8.66 11.97
C ASP A 360 11.16 8.73 13.35
N PHE A 361 12.37 8.17 13.49
CA PHE A 361 13.09 8.25 14.76
C PHE A 361 13.39 9.70 15.16
N PRO A 362 13.91 10.58 14.27
CA PRO A 362 14.09 12.00 14.60
C PRO A 362 12.81 12.76 14.93
N ILE A 363 11.63 12.38 14.44
CA ILE A 363 10.35 13.01 14.81
C ILE A 363 10.01 12.74 16.27
N ASP A 364 10.30 11.52 16.76
CA ASP A 364 10.06 11.14 18.16
C ASP A 364 11.21 11.56 19.10
N HIS A 365 12.41 11.84 18.55
CA HIS A 365 13.65 12.19 19.25
C HIS A 365 14.35 13.36 18.55
N GLU A 366 13.72 14.54 18.61
CA GLU A 366 14.20 15.72 17.86
C GLU A 366 15.64 16.15 18.21
N GLU A 367 16.12 15.81 19.41
CA GLU A 367 17.51 16.08 19.82
C GLU A 367 18.55 15.42 18.91
N VAL A 368 18.20 14.34 18.21
CA VAL A 368 19.06 13.66 17.24
C VAL A 368 19.42 14.60 16.08
N LEU A 369 18.47 15.44 15.63
CA LEU A 369 18.67 16.38 14.52
C LEU A 369 19.79 17.38 14.80
N ASP A 370 20.04 17.72 16.07
CA ASP A 370 21.12 18.63 16.46
C ASP A 370 22.47 17.93 16.57
N MET A 371 22.47 16.60 16.63
CA MET A 371 23.70 15.77 16.73
C MET A 371 24.25 15.34 15.37
N LEU A 372 23.43 15.35 14.31
CA LEU A 372 23.76 14.80 12.99
C LEU A 372 24.36 15.86 12.04
N PRO A 373 25.16 15.44 11.04
CA PRO A 373 25.60 16.27 9.93
C PRO A 373 24.42 16.97 9.22
N LYS A 374 24.64 18.22 8.80
CA LYS A 374 23.56 19.04 8.23
C LYS A 374 23.31 18.78 6.73
N ASP A 375 24.19 18.04 6.07
CA ASP A 375 24.08 17.63 4.67
C ASP A 375 23.28 16.33 4.46
N ILE A 376 22.67 15.76 5.51
CA ILE A 376 21.77 14.62 5.44
C ILE A 376 20.40 15.08 4.93
N ILE A 377 19.80 14.27 4.03
CA ILE A 377 18.44 14.48 3.54
C ILE A 377 17.49 13.55 4.30
N TYR A 378 16.49 14.12 4.96
CA TYR A 378 15.52 13.37 5.75
C TYR A 378 14.29 13.00 4.91
N LEU A 379 13.91 11.73 4.94
CA LEU A 379 12.73 11.20 4.28
C LEU A 379 11.59 11.11 5.29
N THR A 380 10.72 12.11 5.27
CA THR A 380 9.59 12.15 6.20
C THR A 380 8.36 11.51 5.58
N TRP A 381 7.88 10.43 6.17
CA TRP A 381 6.81 9.61 5.62
C TRP A 381 5.52 9.67 6.43
N GLU A 382 4.40 9.66 5.70
CA GLU A 382 3.05 9.48 6.20
C GLU A 382 2.16 9.01 5.04
N TYR A 383 1.37 7.97 5.26
CA TYR A 383 0.63 7.30 4.18
C TYR A 383 -0.88 7.47 4.28
N GLY A 384 -1.37 8.05 5.36
CA GLY A 384 -2.79 8.35 5.57
C GLY A 384 -3.24 9.63 4.87
N ASP A 385 -4.54 9.73 4.60
CA ASP A 385 -5.19 10.96 4.16
C ASP A 385 -5.40 11.87 5.37
N GLN A 386 -4.44 12.76 5.61
CA GLN A 386 -4.41 13.64 6.77
C GLN A 386 -5.04 15.00 6.51
N SER A 387 -5.62 15.60 7.53
CA SER A 387 -6.10 17.00 7.49
C SER A 387 -4.95 18.02 7.49
N SER A 388 -3.80 17.63 8.04
CA SER A 388 -2.54 18.39 8.04
C SER A 388 -1.36 17.43 8.07
N TYR A 389 -0.30 17.77 7.38
CA TYR A 389 0.98 17.05 7.39
C TYR A 389 2.09 17.79 8.15
N GLU A 390 1.77 18.86 8.85
CA GLU A 390 2.71 19.72 9.57
C GLU A 390 3.58 18.93 10.57
N LYS A 391 2.98 18.02 11.34
CA LYS A 391 3.68 17.18 12.32
C LYS A 391 4.92 16.48 11.74
N TRP A 392 4.83 16.02 10.49
CA TRP A 392 5.90 15.27 9.83
C TRP A 392 6.97 16.14 9.18
N MET A 393 6.67 17.40 8.87
CA MET A 393 7.61 18.31 8.20
C MET A 393 8.28 19.27 9.17
N GLN A 394 7.55 19.74 10.17
CA GLN A 394 7.94 20.82 11.04
C GLN A 394 9.28 20.59 11.77
N PRO A 395 9.63 19.38 12.27
CA PRO A 395 10.93 19.14 12.89
C PRO A 395 12.12 19.47 11.99
N PHE A 396 11.99 19.22 10.68
CA PHE A 396 13.02 19.49 9.68
C PHE A 396 12.95 20.91 9.15
N ALA A 397 11.77 21.38 8.75
CA ALA A 397 11.54 22.71 8.20
C ALA A 397 11.97 23.82 9.16
N SER A 398 11.61 23.72 10.45
CA SER A 398 11.99 24.72 11.46
C SER A 398 13.50 24.84 11.72
N ARG A 399 14.24 23.77 11.42
CA ARG A 399 15.70 23.72 11.54
C ARG A 399 16.42 24.02 10.22
N HIS A 400 15.68 24.31 9.16
CA HIS A 400 16.21 24.49 7.79
C HIS A 400 17.08 23.32 7.32
N LEU A 401 16.67 22.09 7.65
CA LEU A 401 17.31 20.86 7.21
C LEU A 401 16.79 20.44 5.85
N HIS A 402 17.62 19.67 5.14
CA HIS A 402 17.22 19.05 3.87
C HIS A 402 16.21 17.93 4.13
N TYR A 403 15.04 17.97 3.51
CA TYR A 403 14.04 16.92 3.64
C TYR A 403 13.17 16.77 2.40
N MET A 404 12.64 15.58 2.23
CA MET A 404 11.69 15.24 1.17
C MET A 404 10.43 14.63 1.80
N VAL A 405 9.27 14.89 1.20
CA VAL A 405 8.00 14.31 1.65
C VAL A 405 7.78 12.95 0.98
N CYS A 406 7.36 11.97 1.79
CA CYS A 406 7.21 10.60 1.36
C CYS A 406 5.76 10.11 1.54
N PRO A 407 4.86 10.42 0.59
CA PRO A 407 3.55 9.79 0.54
C PRO A 407 3.65 8.33 0.13
N GLY A 408 2.52 7.58 0.20
CA GLY A 408 2.56 6.14 -0.07
C GLY A 408 1.44 5.59 -0.92
N ILE A 409 1.77 4.47 -1.57
CA ILE A 409 0.85 3.51 -2.14
C ILE A 409 0.99 2.24 -1.29
N LEU A 410 -0.08 1.85 -0.61
CA LEU A 410 -0.02 0.75 0.32
C LEU A 410 -0.72 -0.49 -0.24
N ASN A 411 0.09 -1.44 -0.60
CA ASN A 411 -0.32 -2.80 -0.86
C ASN A 411 -0.38 -3.62 0.44
N THR A 412 0.31 -3.18 1.47
CA THR A 412 0.45 -3.81 2.78
C THR A 412 -0.85 -4.44 3.26
N TYR A 413 -0.86 -5.77 3.35
CA TYR A 413 -2.01 -6.60 3.77
C TYR A 413 -3.33 -6.32 3.04
N ARG A 414 -3.29 -5.87 1.78
CA ARG A 414 -4.46 -5.63 0.92
C ARG A 414 -4.46 -6.58 -0.28
N MET A 415 -5.63 -6.87 -0.80
CA MET A 415 -5.78 -7.64 -2.05
C MET A 415 -5.61 -6.78 -3.30
N PHE A 416 -5.71 -5.47 -3.14
CA PHE A 416 -5.44 -4.45 -4.15
C PHE A 416 -5.15 -3.13 -3.43
N PRO A 417 -4.23 -2.29 -3.91
CA PRO A 417 -3.88 -1.03 -3.23
C PRO A 417 -5.09 -0.09 -3.11
N ASP A 418 -5.22 0.57 -1.95
CA ASP A 418 -6.27 1.58 -1.76
C ASP A 418 -5.95 2.86 -2.51
N MET A 419 -6.39 2.94 -3.76
CA MET A 419 -6.14 4.09 -4.63
C MET A 419 -6.90 5.36 -4.24
N VAL A 420 -7.91 5.27 -3.40
CA VAL A 420 -8.55 6.47 -2.82
C VAL A 420 -7.63 7.10 -1.78
N MET A 421 -7.10 6.28 -0.86
CA MET A 421 -6.17 6.74 0.16
C MET A 421 -4.87 7.23 -0.48
N ALA A 422 -4.27 6.45 -1.37
CA ALA A 422 -3.03 6.81 -2.06
C ALA A 422 -3.16 8.14 -2.83
N LYS A 423 -4.23 8.30 -3.64
CA LYS A 423 -4.50 9.53 -4.38
C LYS A 423 -4.58 10.75 -3.46
N ASN A 424 -5.32 10.65 -2.36
CA ASN A 424 -5.51 11.77 -1.43
C ASN A 424 -4.22 12.09 -0.67
N ASN A 425 -3.53 11.07 -0.17
CA ASN A 425 -2.27 11.21 0.54
C ASN A 425 -1.19 11.82 -0.35
N ILE A 426 -0.95 11.27 -1.55
CA ILE A 426 0.05 11.78 -2.49
C ILE A 426 -0.21 13.25 -2.80
N ARG A 427 -1.46 13.62 -3.13
CA ARG A 427 -1.81 15.01 -3.43
C ARG A 427 -1.65 15.92 -2.23
N GLY A 428 -2.18 15.53 -1.09
CA GLY A 428 -2.16 16.34 0.14
C GLY A 428 -0.75 16.56 0.66
N PHE A 429 0.05 15.49 0.78
CA PHE A 429 1.39 15.60 1.33
C PHE A 429 2.35 16.31 0.36
N THR A 430 2.25 16.05 -0.95
CA THR A 430 3.04 16.77 -1.96
C THR A 430 2.73 18.27 -1.95
N GLN A 431 1.44 18.65 -1.87
CA GLN A 431 1.06 20.06 -1.81
C GLN A 431 1.52 20.73 -0.52
N ALA A 432 1.46 20.02 0.62
CA ALA A 432 1.99 20.51 1.88
C ALA A 432 3.51 20.67 1.82
N GLY A 433 4.24 19.71 1.26
CA GLY A 433 5.69 19.79 1.04
C GLY A 433 6.11 20.98 0.18
N ALA A 434 5.36 21.26 -0.89
CA ALA A 434 5.63 22.41 -1.74
C ALA A 434 5.50 23.76 -1.00
N LYS A 435 4.54 23.86 -0.06
CA LYS A 435 4.36 25.06 0.76
C LYS A 435 5.46 25.27 1.79
N GLU A 436 5.99 24.18 2.31
CA GLU A 436 7.03 24.16 3.34
C GLU A 436 8.45 23.95 2.76
N ASN A 437 8.61 24.11 1.45
CA ASN A 437 9.88 24.03 0.72
C ASN A 437 10.62 22.70 0.88
N ALA A 438 9.91 21.57 0.90
CA ALA A 438 10.52 20.27 0.76
C ALA A 438 11.25 20.16 -0.58
N GLU A 439 12.41 19.49 -0.61
CA GLU A 439 13.28 19.43 -1.80
C GLU A 439 12.80 18.45 -2.87
N GLY A 440 11.96 17.50 -2.49
CA GLY A 440 11.48 16.46 -3.40
C GLY A 440 10.28 15.69 -2.86
N VAL A 441 9.79 14.83 -3.73
CA VAL A 441 8.71 13.88 -3.44
C VAL A 441 9.20 12.47 -3.74
N ILE A 442 9.06 11.58 -2.77
CA ILE A 442 9.37 10.15 -2.89
C ILE A 442 8.11 9.36 -2.55
N THR A 443 7.39 8.88 -3.54
CA THR A 443 6.26 8.00 -3.25
C THR A 443 6.75 6.59 -2.98
N MET A 444 6.46 6.12 -1.77
CA MET A 444 6.84 4.80 -1.30
C MET A 444 5.72 3.80 -1.60
N ILE A 445 6.08 2.68 -2.22
CA ILE A 445 5.19 1.55 -2.49
C ILE A 445 5.56 0.45 -1.50
N TRP A 446 4.65 0.12 -0.58
CA TRP A 446 4.90 -0.85 0.47
C TRP A 446 4.16 -2.15 0.23
N ASP A 447 4.91 -3.24 0.31
CA ASP A 447 4.49 -4.57 -0.09
C ASP A 447 4.44 -5.59 1.05
N ASP A 448 4.29 -5.16 2.29
CA ASP A 448 4.17 -6.08 3.43
C ASP A 448 3.09 -7.14 3.20
N GLY A 449 3.49 -8.40 3.22
CA GLY A 449 2.61 -9.53 2.90
C GLY A 449 2.63 -9.95 1.44
N GLY A 450 3.16 -9.14 0.55
CA GLY A 450 3.60 -9.45 -0.80
C GLY A 450 2.64 -10.23 -1.70
N ALA A 451 1.36 -9.86 -1.76
CA ALA A 451 0.35 -10.65 -2.47
C ALA A 451 -0.18 -10.01 -3.76
N TYR A 452 0.54 -9.08 -4.37
CA TYR A 452 0.08 -8.28 -5.50
C TYR A 452 1.18 -8.03 -6.53
N LEU A 453 0.81 -7.28 -7.57
CA LEU A 453 1.62 -6.99 -8.74
C LEU A 453 1.81 -5.49 -8.88
N PHE A 454 3.03 -5.05 -9.22
CA PHE A 454 3.35 -3.64 -9.45
C PHE A 454 2.43 -2.99 -10.51
N SER A 455 1.93 -3.76 -11.47
CA SER A 455 0.98 -3.24 -12.46
C SER A 455 -0.32 -2.71 -11.86
N GLY A 456 -0.66 -3.08 -10.62
CA GLY A 456 -1.75 -2.48 -9.84
C GLY A 456 -1.48 -1.05 -9.36
N ASP A 457 -0.20 -0.65 -9.24
CA ASP A 457 0.20 0.63 -8.64
C ASP A 457 0.28 1.79 -9.64
N TRP A 458 0.21 1.52 -10.94
CA TRP A 458 0.41 2.55 -11.96
C TRP A 458 -0.47 3.78 -11.80
N TYR A 459 -1.71 3.63 -11.36
CA TYR A 459 -2.56 4.79 -11.12
C TYR A 459 -1.95 5.74 -10.08
N GLY A 460 -1.44 5.20 -8.96
CA GLY A 460 -0.75 5.97 -7.91
C GLY A 460 0.57 6.58 -8.40
N VAL A 461 1.34 5.85 -9.21
CA VAL A 461 2.58 6.35 -9.83
C VAL A 461 2.30 7.55 -10.74
N TYR A 462 1.22 7.52 -11.53
CA TYR A 462 0.80 8.66 -12.35
C TYR A 462 0.28 9.83 -11.50
N VAL A 463 -0.40 9.57 -10.38
CA VAL A 463 -0.78 10.62 -9.41
C VAL A 463 0.47 11.30 -8.84
N THR A 464 1.52 10.54 -8.53
CA THR A 464 2.81 11.08 -8.08
C THR A 464 3.44 11.98 -9.14
N ALA A 465 3.51 11.51 -10.37
CA ALA A 465 4.05 12.29 -11.48
C ALA A 465 3.32 13.62 -11.65
N GLU A 466 1.99 13.58 -11.66
CA GLU A 466 1.14 14.78 -11.75
C GLU A 466 1.38 15.74 -10.61
N SER A 467 1.28 15.25 -9.37
CA SER A 467 1.31 16.07 -8.16
C SER A 467 2.69 16.69 -7.90
N SER A 468 3.76 15.98 -8.24
CA SER A 468 5.13 16.46 -8.06
C SER A 468 5.62 17.39 -9.20
N TRP A 469 4.99 17.29 -10.36
CA TRP A 469 5.25 18.18 -11.49
C TRP A 469 4.43 19.46 -11.41
N ASN A 470 3.13 19.35 -11.15
CA ASN A 470 2.19 20.47 -11.06
C ASN A 470 1.34 20.35 -9.81
N THR A 471 1.61 21.18 -8.83
CA THR A 471 0.92 21.17 -7.52
C THR A 471 -0.41 21.93 -7.55
N ASP A 472 -0.82 22.48 -8.71
CA ASP A 472 -2.11 23.18 -8.80
C ASP A 472 -3.27 22.19 -8.77
N SER A 473 -4.26 22.48 -7.93
CA SER A 473 -5.47 21.64 -7.78
C SER A 473 -6.29 21.53 -9.07
N THR A 474 -6.17 22.48 -10.00
CA THR A 474 -6.86 22.44 -11.31
C THR A 474 -6.35 21.29 -12.19
N ALA A 475 -5.09 20.90 -12.04
CA ALA A 475 -4.53 19.74 -12.71
C ALA A 475 -5.29 18.45 -12.33
N HIS A 476 -5.82 18.37 -11.12
CA HIS A 476 -6.49 17.18 -10.61
C HIS A 476 -7.87 16.93 -11.25
N ALA A 477 -8.57 17.96 -11.70
CA ALA A 477 -9.94 17.83 -12.20
C ALA A 477 -10.05 16.97 -13.48
N SER A 478 -9.05 17.02 -14.35
CA SER A 478 -9.01 16.26 -15.62
C SER A 478 -8.08 15.04 -15.58
N PHE A 479 -7.48 14.75 -14.43
CA PHE A 479 -6.46 13.70 -14.28
C PHE A 479 -6.94 12.34 -14.80
N ASP A 480 -8.09 11.89 -14.35
CA ASP A 480 -8.62 10.56 -14.67
C ASP A 480 -8.78 10.35 -16.20
N LYS A 481 -9.25 11.38 -16.91
CA LYS A 481 -9.36 11.35 -18.39
C LYS A 481 -7.98 11.29 -19.06
N ARG A 482 -7.03 12.10 -18.59
CA ARG A 482 -5.67 12.13 -19.13
C ARG A 482 -4.91 10.85 -18.83
N TYR A 483 -5.14 10.27 -17.64
CA TYR A 483 -4.62 8.97 -17.26
C TYR A 483 -5.08 7.86 -18.21
N GLU A 484 -6.39 7.76 -18.49
CA GLU A 484 -6.91 6.77 -19.44
C GLU A 484 -6.32 6.90 -20.85
N VAL A 485 -6.18 8.13 -21.35
CA VAL A 485 -5.60 8.36 -22.65
C VAL A 485 -4.13 7.95 -22.69
N ASN A 486 -3.35 8.36 -21.71
CA ASN A 486 -1.91 8.10 -21.68
C ASN A 486 -1.56 6.65 -21.31
N SER A 487 -2.35 6.02 -20.45
CA SER A 487 -2.08 4.64 -20.03
C SER A 487 -2.68 3.60 -20.96
N TYR A 488 -3.87 3.84 -21.52
CA TYR A 488 -4.63 2.81 -22.24
C TYR A 488 -5.04 3.21 -23.66
N GLY A 489 -4.79 4.46 -24.07
CA GLY A 489 -5.18 4.98 -25.38
C GLY A 489 -6.71 5.05 -25.56
N THR A 490 -7.47 5.23 -24.47
CA THR A 490 -8.94 5.26 -24.50
C THR A 490 -9.48 6.55 -23.89
N HIS A 491 -10.71 6.91 -24.29
CA HIS A 491 -11.43 8.10 -23.80
C HIS A 491 -12.70 7.72 -23.05
N ASN A 492 -12.95 6.44 -22.80
CA ASN A 492 -14.24 5.94 -22.32
C ASN A 492 -14.35 5.90 -20.79
N GLY A 493 -13.27 6.10 -20.04
CA GLY A 493 -13.26 6.11 -18.57
C GLY A 493 -13.48 4.75 -17.90
N ASN A 494 -13.52 3.67 -18.66
CA ASN A 494 -13.97 2.38 -18.13
C ASN A 494 -12.98 1.75 -17.14
N TYR A 495 -11.67 1.91 -17.36
CA TYR A 495 -10.68 1.41 -16.40
C TYR A 495 -10.78 2.15 -15.06
N VAL A 496 -10.78 3.47 -15.10
CA VAL A 496 -10.88 4.30 -13.90
C VAL A 496 -12.21 4.07 -13.16
N ASN A 497 -13.31 3.93 -13.91
CA ASN A 497 -14.61 3.60 -13.32
C ASN A 497 -14.61 2.21 -12.66
N ALA A 498 -13.95 1.19 -13.27
CA ALA A 498 -13.78 -0.13 -12.67
C ALA A 498 -12.93 -0.06 -11.40
N LEU A 499 -11.81 0.68 -11.45
CA LEU A 499 -10.92 0.90 -10.32
C LEU A 499 -11.68 1.50 -9.13
N PHE A 500 -12.35 2.64 -9.32
CA PHE A 500 -13.07 3.30 -8.23
C PHE A 500 -14.37 2.61 -7.82
N ALA A 501 -14.97 1.80 -8.70
CA ALA A 501 -16.04 0.89 -8.28
C ALA A 501 -15.48 -0.15 -7.29
N LEU A 502 -14.34 -0.80 -7.61
CA LEU A 502 -13.69 -1.75 -6.71
C LEU A 502 -13.32 -1.11 -5.37
N MET A 503 -12.83 0.14 -5.38
CA MET A 503 -12.44 0.86 -4.15
C MET A 503 -13.59 1.04 -3.16
N LYS A 504 -14.86 0.96 -3.58
CA LYS A 504 -16.00 0.98 -2.66
C LYS A 504 -15.99 -0.20 -1.68
N LEU A 505 -15.31 -1.30 -2.01
CA LEU A 505 -15.13 -2.44 -1.11
C LEU A 505 -14.36 -2.09 0.17
N ARG A 506 -13.54 -1.05 0.14
CA ARG A 506 -12.83 -0.55 1.32
C ARG A 506 -13.77 -0.19 2.49
N ASP A 507 -15.03 0.11 2.15
CA ASP A 507 -16.06 0.55 3.07
C ASP A 507 -17.08 -0.52 3.42
N VAL A 508 -16.97 -1.72 2.91
CA VAL A 508 -17.87 -2.84 3.20
C VAL A 508 -17.29 -3.72 4.31
N PRO A 509 -18.04 -4.09 5.35
CA PRO A 509 -17.51 -4.82 6.50
C PRO A 509 -16.73 -6.10 6.17
N ILE A 510 -17.22 -6.92 5.25
CA ILE A 510 -16.56 -8.18 4.87
C ILE A 510 -15.24 -7.98 4.10
N THR A 511 -15.06 -6.83 3.48
CA THR A 511 -13.88 -6.50 2.66
C THR A 511 -13.17 -5.25 3.13
N TYR A 512 -13.38 -4.90 4.39
CA TYR A 512 -12.87 -3.68 5.00
C TYR A 512 -11.39 -3.42 4.70
N ASP A 513 -11.07 -2.15 4.37
CA ASP A 513 -9.72 -1.69 4.05
C ASP A 513 -9.06 -2.49 2.91
N LEU A 514 -9.87 -3.14 2.04
CA LEU A 514 -9.39 -4.06 1.00
C LEU A 514 -8.53 -5.20 1.55
N ASN A 515 -8.66 -5.50 2.84
CA ASN A 515 -7.83 -6.40 3.60
C ASN A 515 -7.83 -7.83 3.03
N PHE A 516 -6.66 -8.45 2.95
CA PHE A 516 -6.49 -9.80 2.43
C PHE A 516 -6.64 -10.92 3.47
N ARG A 517 -6.91 -10.62 4.74
CA ARG A 517 -7.05 -11.63 5.81
C ARG A 517 -8.10 -12.68 5.46
N LEU A 518 -9.26 -12.23 4.96
CA LEU A 518 -10.31 -13.16 4.50
C LEU A 518 -9.82 -14.07 3.37
N TRP A 519 -8.94 -13.58 2.52
CA TRP A 519 -8.30 -14.38 1.47
C TRP A 519 -7.35 -15.43 2.04
N GLN A 520 -6.61 -15.10 3.10
CA GLN A 520 -5.68 -16.04 3.74
C GLN A 520 -6.38 -17.06 4.64
N GLN A 521 -7.57 -16.75 5.15
CA GLN A 521 -8.33 -17.65 6.01
C GLN A 521 -8.68 -18.95 5.30
N LYS A 522 -8.78 -20.02 6.11
CA LYS A 522 -9.28 -21.31 5.64
C LYS A 522 -10.75 -21.16 5.25
N LEU A 523 -11.12 -21.76 4.13
CA LEU A 523 -12.51 -21.79 3.69
C LEU A 523 -13.35 -22.76 4.54
N LEU A 524 -12.72 -23.81 5.07
CA LEU A 524 -13.33 -24.89 5.83
C LEU A 524 -12.61 -25.06 7.18
N PRO A 525 -13.34 -25.37 8.27
CA PRO A 525 -12.71 -25.72 9.54
C PRO A 525 -12.02 -27.08 9.47
N ALA A 526 -11.12 -27.34 10.41
CA ALA A 526 -10.59 -28.68 10.61
C ALA A 526 -11.71 -29.65 10.99
N LYS A 527 -11.58 -30.92 10.66
CA LYS A 527 -12.54 -31.97 11.03
C LYS A 527 -12.76 -31.99 12.56
N GLY A 528 -14.01 -32.06 12.96
CA GLY A 528 -14.42 -32.03 14.37
C GLY A 528 -14.39 -30.63 15.01
N LYS A 529 -14.03 -29.61 14.25
CA LYS A 529 -14.04 -28.20 14.72
C LYS A 529 -15.21 -27.45 14.11
N GLU A 530 -15.55 -26.31 14.73
CA GLU A 530 -16.56 -25.38 14.24
C GLU A 530 -15.89 -24.08 13.78
N LEU A 531 -16.36 -23.52 12.67
CA LEU A 531 -16.01 -22.18 12.18
C LEU A 531 -17.25 -21.29 12.22
N ILE A 532 -17.13 -20.16 12.86
CA ILE A 532 -18.17 -19.13 12.88
C ILE A 532 -17.86 -18.13 11.77
N ILE A 533 -18.79 -17.94 10.85
CA ILE A 533 -18.67 -17.01 9.74
C ILE A 533 -19.59 -15.80 9.96
N ASN A 534 -19.06 -14.63 9.76
CA ASN A 534 -19.84 -13.39 9.73
C ASN A 534 -19.87 -12.84 8.30
N ASN A 535 -20.99 -13.03 7.61
CA ASN A 535 -21.18 -12.57 6.24
C ASN A 535 -21.90 -11.21 6.16
N VAL A 536 -21.72 -10.35 7.15
CA VAL A 536 -22.27 -8.98 7.11
C VAL A 536 -21.86 -8.30 5.80
N SER A 537 -22.84 -7.80 5.07
CA SER A 537 -22.65 -7.06 3.81
C SER A 537 -22.03 -7.85 2.63
N ALA A 538 -22.00 -9.18 2.66
CA ALA A 538 -21.55 -10.00 1.53
C ALA A 538 -22.31 -9.68 0.22
N ASN A 539 -23.63 -9.51 0.29
CA ASN A 539 -24.45 -9.14 -0.86
C ASN A 539 -24.14 -7.74 -1.39
N ASP A 540 -23.80 -6.79 -0.53
CA ASP A 540 -23.42 -5.44 -0.95
C ASP A 540 -22.04 -5.45 -1.61
N ALA A 541 -21.11 -6.23 -1.09
CA ALA A 541 -19.81 -6.48 -1.76
C ALA A 541 -20.02 -7.06 -3.16
N LEU A 542 -20.88 -8.06 -3.32
CA LEU A 542 -21.17 -8.66 -4.64
C LEU A 542 -21.79 -7.68 -5.64
N LYS A 543 -22.63 -6.74 -5.20
CA LYS A 543 -23.18 -5.67 -6.06
C LYS A 543 -22.07 -4.73 -6.55
N ILE A 544 -21.17 -4.34 -5.65
CA ILE A 544 -20.01 -3.50 -5.97
C ILE A 544 -19.08 -4.21 -6.97
N ILE A 545 -18.80 -5.48 -6.72
CA ILE A 545 -17.99 -6.30 -7.62
C ILE A 545 -18.64 -6.40 -9.00
N ALA A 546 -19.96 -6.60 -9.09
CA ALA A 546 -20.67 -6.64 -10.35
C ALA A 546 -20.61 -5.30 -11.12
N GLU A 547 -20.61 -4.17 -10.42
CA GLU A 547 -20.40 -2.86 -11.03
C GLU A 547 -18.98 -2.75 -11.62
N ALA A 548 -17.96 -3.15 -10.86
CA ALA A 548 -16.58 -3.15 -11.32
C ALA A 548 -16.36 -4.07 -12.54
N GLU A 549 -16.95 -5.29 -12.51
CA GLU A 549 -16.93 -6.22 -13.65
C GLU A 549 -17.53 -5.64 -14.92
N LYS A 550 -18.65 -4.94 -14.80
CA LYS A 550 -19.28 -4.27 -15.94
C LYS A 550 -18.35 -3.27 -16.60
N TYR A 551 -17.68 -2.44 -15.82
CA TYR A 551 -16.76 -1.45 -16.35
C TYR A 551 -15.50 -2.09 -16.93
N ILE A 552 -14.87 -3.05 -16.22
CA ILE A 552 -13.64 -3.65 -16.72
C ILE A 552 -13.85 -4.46 -18.00
N ALA A 553 -15.00 -5.11 -18.14
CA ALA A 553 -15.38 -5.80 -19.38
C ALA A 553 -15.58 -4.86 -20.58
N ALA A 554 -15.96 -3.60 -20.31
CA ALA A 554 -16.11 -2.57 -21.32
C ALA A 554 -14.79 -1.82 -21.62
N ALA A 555 -13.76 -2.01 -20.83
CA ALA A 555 -12.45 -1.44 -21.08
C ALA A 555 -11.79 -2.12 -22.29
N LYS A 556 -11.41 -1.32 -23.31
CA LYS A 556 -10.77 -1.80 -24.54
C LYS A 556 -9.47 -1.04 -24.76
N PRO A 557 -8.39 -1.40 -24.07
CA PRO A 557 -7.12 -0.72 -24.18
C PRO A 557 -6.50 -0.95 -25.55
N SER A 558 -5.85 0.07 -26.09
CA SER A 558 -4.97 -0.04 -27.25
C SER A 558 -3.50 -0.25 -26.84
N MET A 559 -3.19 -0.09 -25.55
CA MET A 559 -1.87 -0.23 -24.95
C MET A 559 -1.97 -0.69 -23.50
N ASN A 560 -0.88 -1.21 -22.93
CA ASN A 560 -0.77 -1.67 -21.54
C ASN A 560 -1.94 -2.56 -21.07
N ALA A 561 -2.37 -3.47 -21.90
CA ALA A 561 -3.48 -4.38 -21.59
C ALA A 561 -3.21 -5.28 -20.36
N SER A 562 -1.93 -5.50 -20.02
CA SER A 562 -1.51 -6.21 -18.82
C SER A 562 -2.04 -5.61 -17.52
N ASP A 563 -2.06 -4.27 -17.42
CA ASP A 563 -2.53 -3.59 -16.21
C ASP A 563 -4.03 -3.78 -15.99
N ILE A 564 -4.81 -3.77 -17.09
CA ILE A 564 -6.24 -4.10 -17.04
C ILE A 564 -6.46 -5.52 -16.55
N HIS A 565 -5.55 -6.42 -16.92
CA HIS A 565 -5.61 -7.80 -16.47
C HIS A 565 -5.45 -7.91 -14.95
N THR A 566 -4.53 -7.15 -14.36
CA THR A 566 -4.31 -7.13 -12.90
C THR A 566 -5.55 -6.65 -12.14
N LEU A 567 -6.19 -5.56 -12.58
CA LEU A 567 -7.44 -5.10 -11.96
C LEU A 567 -8.58 -6.12 -12.16
N SER A 568 -8.69 -6.71 -13.35
CA SER A 568 -9.68 -7.77 -13.62
C SER A 568 -9.46 -9.00 -12.75
N PHE A 569 -8.20 -9.37 -12.51
CA PHE A 569 -7.84 -10.46 -11.61
C PHE A 569 -8.28 -10.17 -10.18
N ALA A 570 -7.98 -8.99 -9.65
CA ALA A 570 -8.40 -8.60 -8.30
C ALA A 570 -9.93 -8.65 -8.13
N ILE A 571 -10.67 -8.17 -9.13
CA ILE A 571 -12.14 -8.24 -9.15
C ILE A 571 -12.63 -9.69 -9.06
N LYS A 572 -12.05 -10.60 -9.86
CA LYS A 572 -12.37 -12.05 -9.83
C LYS A 572 -12.01 -12.68 -8.49
N GLN A 573 -10.90 -12.28 -7.89
CA GLN A 573 -10.43 -12.79 -6.60
C GLN A 573 -11.39 -12.40 -5.48
N TYR A 574 -11.84 -11.13 -5.41
CA TYR A 574 -12.87 -10.70 -4.46
C TYR A 574 -14.17 -11.46 -4.67
N ARG A 575 -14.58 -11.65 -5.92
CA ARG A 575 -15.82 -12.39 -6.23
C ARG A 575 -15.78 -13.81 -5.72
N ILE A 576 -14.75 -14.59 -6.09
CA ILE A 576 -14.68 -16.00 -5.68
C ILE A 576 -14.56 -16.13 -4.16
N MET A 577 -13.83 -15.23 -3.50
CA MET A 577 -13.67 -15.22 -2.06
C MET A 577 -15.03 -15.11 -1.34
N ILE A 578 -15.89 -14.19 -1.77
CA ILE A 578 -17.19 -13.96 -1.14
C ILE A 578 -18.20 -15.04 -1.54
N GLU A 579 -18.29 -15.36 -2.83
CA GLU A 579 -19.22 -16.41 -3.32
C GLU A 579 -18.92 -17.78 -2.72
N SER A 580 -17.67 -18.18 -2.58
CA SER A 580 -17.32 -19.48 -2.00
C SER A 580 -17.76 -19.57 -0.54
N ARG A 581 -17.61 -18.49 0.26
CA ARG A 581 -18.11 -18.46 1.65
C ARG A 581 -19.61 -18.70 1.71
N LEU A 582 -20.39 -17.94 0.94
CA LEU A 582 -21.83 -18.07 0.90
C LEU A 582 -22.28 -19.47 0.46
N LYS A 583 -21.62 -20.04 -0.56
CA LYS A 583 -21.91 -21.38 -1.03
C LYS A 583 -21.58 -22.45 0.01
N ILE A 584 -20.44 -22.33 0.70
CA ILE A 584 -20.06 -23.30 1.73
C ILE A 584 -20.99 -23.24 2.93
N VAL A 585 -21.46 -22.07 3.34
CA VAL A 585 -22.50 -21.95 4.39
C VAL A 585 -23.77 -22.68 3.98
N ALA A 586 -24.23 -22.45 2.75
CA ALA A 586 -25.43 -23.12 2.24
C ALA A 586 -25.28 -24.65 2.20
N ILE A 587 -24.13 -25.17 1.74
CA ILE A 587 -23.82 -26.60 1.75
C ILE A 587 -23.78 -27.15 3.18
N ALA A 588 -23.19 -26.43 4.12
CA ALA A 588 -23.17 -26.85 5.53
C ALA A 588 -24.58 -26.95 6.12
N ASP A 589 -25.47 -26.01 5.77
CA ASP A 589 -26.85 -26.03 6.23
C ASP A 589 -27.66 -27.16 5.59
N ASP A 590 -27.47 -27.43 4.30
CA ASP A 590 -28.12 -28.55 3.62
C ASP A 590 -27.64 -29.89 4.18
N TYR A 591 -26.34 -30.06 4.43
CA TYR A 591 -25.80 -31.26 5.07
C TYR A 591 -26.35 -31.46 6.49
N LYS A 592 -26.48 -30.42 7.31
CA LYS A 592 -27.09 -30.51 8.66
C LYS A 592 -28.55 -30.91 8.61
N LYS A 593 -29.33 -30.42 7.63
CA LYS A 593 -30.71 -30.86 7.40
C LYS A 593 -30.79 -32.34 7.04
N ILE A 594 -29.92 -32.80 6.12
CA ILE A 594 -29.84 -34.21 5.74
C ILE A 594 -29.47 -35.07 6.94
N TYR A 595 -28.48 -34.69 7.70
CA TYR A 595 -28.05 -35.38 8.93
C TYR A 595 -29.18 -35.45 9.98
N SER A 596 -29.86 -34.34 10.23
CA SER A 596 -30.95 -34.29 11.23
C SER A 596 -32.15 -35.15 10.83
N SER A 597 -32.47 -35.27 9.55
CA SER A 597 -33.59 -36.06 9.05
C SER A 597 -33.34 -37.54 9.21
N ASN A 598 -32.08 -37.99 9.32
CA ASN A 598 -31.66 -39.39 9.35
C ASN A 598 -32.37 -40.30 8.34
N ARG A 599 -32.73 -39.75 7.19
CA ARG A 599 -33.48 -40.48 6.14
C ARG A 599 -32.68 -40.52 4.85
N SER A 600 -32.44 -41.70 4.36
CA SER A 600 -32.06 -41.92 2.97
C SER A 600 -33.28 -41.62 2.09
N SER A 601 -33.39 -40.38 1.61
CA SER A 601 -34.42 -39.98 0.67
C SER A 601 -33.79 -39.64 -0.68
N SER A 602 -34.54 -39.76 -1.75
CA SER A 602 -34.11 -39.32 -3.10
C SER A 602 -33.78 -37.81 -3.10
N GLU A 603 -34.45 -37.05 -2.26
CA GLU A 603 -34.21 -35.60 -2.08
C GLU A 603 -32.87 -35.35 -1.43
N SER A 604 -32.51 -36.04 -0.35
CA SER A 604 -31.20 -35.92 0.31
C SER A 604 -30.03 -36.23 -0.62
N ILE A 605 -30.15 -37.30 -1.40
CA ILE A 605 -29.15 -37.71 -2.40
C ILE A 605 -29.04 -36.62 -3.50
N THR A 606 -30.16 -36.08 -3.94
CA THR A 606 -30.18 -34.98 -4.94
C THR A 606 -29.51 -33.73 -4.43
N LEU A 607 -29.73 -33.35 -3.17
CA LEU A 607 -29.04 -32.22 -2.55
C LEU A 607 -27.53 -32.43 -2.50
N LEU A 608 -27.04 -33.58 -1.99
CA LEU A 608 -25.60 -33.89 -1.96
C LEU A 608 -24.98 -33.82 -3.36
N LYS A 609 -25.63 -34.37 -4.39
CA LYS A 609 -25.15 -34.30 -5.79
C LYS A 609 -25.06 -32.84 -6.30
N ASN A 610 -25.97 -31.98 -5.89
CA ASN A 610 -25.92 -30.57 -6.27
C ASN A 610 -24.76 -29.87 -5.52
N ASP A 611 -24.58 -30.18 -4.24
CA ASP A 611 -23.47 -29.68 -3.44
C ASP A 611 -22.11 -30.09 -4.00
N GLU A 612 -21.97 -31.37 -4.40
CA GLU A 612 -20.77 -31.88 -5.10
C GLU A 612 -20.46 -31.08 -6.37
N LYS A 613 -21.47 -30.77 -7.18
CA LYS A 613 -21.29 -29.92 -8.39
C LYS A 613 -20.83 -28.53 -8.05
N ILE A 614 -21.38 -27.91 -6.98
CA ILE A 614 -20.95 -26.60 -6.51
C ILE A 614 -19.49 -26.63 -6.08
N ILE A 615 -19.09 -27.65 -5.33
CA ILE A 615 -17.69 -27.81 -4.88
C ILE A 615 -16.75 -28.00 -6.08
N ALA A 616 -17.13 -28.85 -7.04
CA ALA A 616 -16.33 -29.07 -8.25
C ALA A 616 -16.17 -27.76 -9.08
N ASP A 617 -17.22 -26.95 -9.20
CA ASP A 617 -17.15 -25.63 -9.86
C ASP A 617 -16.20 -24.69 -9.11
N LEU A 618 -16.32 -24.59 -7.79
CA LEU A 618 -15.44 -23.76 -6.97
C LEU A 618 -13.98 -24.18 -7.10
N THR A 619 -13.70 -25.47 -7.00
CA THR A 619 -12.34 -26.02 -7.16
C THR A 619 -11.73 -25.61 -8.50
N LYS A 620 -12.45 -25.85 -9.60
CA LYS A 620 -12.00 -25.47 -10.95
C LYS A 620 -11.74 -23.97 -11.08
N ARG A 621 -12.56 -23.14 -10.46
CA ARG A 621 -12.39 -21.68 -10.50
C ARG A 621 -11.16 -21.25 -9.70
N TYR A 622 -10.89 -21.84 -8.53
CA TYR A 622 -9.66 -21.58 -7.77
C TYR A 622 -8.41 -22.05 -8.52
N GLU A 623 -8.45 -23.21 -9.16
CA GLU A 623 -7.35 -23.71 -9.99
C GLU A 623 -7.05 -22.76 -11.16
N SER A 624 -8.09 -22.29 -11.85
CA SER A 624 -7.95 -21.33 -12.95
C SER A 624 -7.37 -20.01 -12.48
N LEU A 625 -7.85 -19.49 -11.36
CA LEU A 625 -7.38 -18.23 -10.80
C LEU A 625 -5.94 -18.33 -10.29
N ARG A 626 -5.57 -19.47 -9.70
CA ARG A 626 -4.19 -19.77 -9.29
C ARG A 626 -3.22 -19.78 -10.48
N ALA A 627 -3.62 -20.41 -11.57
CA ALA A 627 -2.81 -20.45 -12.78
C ALA A 627 -2.65 -19.06 -13.41
N GLU A 628 -3.73 -18.29 -13.46
CA GLU A 628 -3.75 -16.89 -13.93
C GLU A 628 -2.80 -16.03 -13.09
N PHE A 629 -2.86 -16.11 -11.75
CA PHE A 629 -2.00 -15.35 -10.85
C PHE A 629 -0.53 -15.74 -10.99
N LYS A 630 -0.23 -17.05 -11.05
CA LYS A 630 1.13 -17.53 -11.26
C LYS A 630 1.74 -16.96 -12.54
N GLN A 631 0.99 -16.94 -13.63
CA GLN A 631 1.45 -16.39 -14.89
C GLN A 631 1.67 -14.87 -14.79
N ALA A 632 0.74 -14.15 -14.18
CA ALA A 632 0.86 -12.71 -13.99
C ALA A 632 2.09 -12.36 -13.12
N TRP A 633 2.31 -13.10 -12.02
CA TRP A 633 3.48 -12.95 -11.18
C TRP A 633 4.79 -13.11 -11.95
N LEU A 634 4.93 -14.19 -12.73
CA LEU A 634 6.16 -14.49 -13.47
C LEU A 634 6.39 -13.55 -14.67
N ASN A 635 5.38 -12.80 -15.11
CA ASN A 635 5.53 -11.75 -16.12
C ASN A 635 6.19 -10.48 -15.57
N GLU A 636 6.10 -10.25 -14.27
CA GLU A 636 6.63 -9.07 -13.59
C GLU A 636 7.81 -9.41 -12.69
N ASN A 637 7.70 -10.51 -11.93
CA ASN A 637 8.56 -10.83 -10.81
C ASN A 637 9.41 -12.08 -11.03
N GLN A 638 10.47 -12.18 -10.23
CA GLN A 638 11.27 -13.39 -10.07
C GLN A 638 10.45 -14.47 -9.33
N GLN A 639 10.99 -15.68 -9.22
CA GLN A 639 10.30 -16.80 -8.58
C GLN A 639 10.19 -16.65 -7.04
N TYR A 640 11.01 -15.80 -6.46
CA TYR A 640 10.98 -15.55 -5.03
C TYR A 640 9.57 -15.18 -4.55
N TRP A 641 9.18 -15.67 -3.38
CA TRP A 641 7.88 -15.45 -2.75
C TRP A 641 6.67 -16.08 -3.47
N LEU A 642 6.82 -16.62 -4.68
CA LEU A 642 5.71 -17.17 -5.46
C LEU A 642 4.95 -18.28 -4.72
N ASP A 643 5.66 -19.17 -4.03
CA ASP A 643 5.03 -20.27 -3.29
C ASP A 643 4.20 -19.74 -2.12
N VAL A 644 4.65 -18.65 -1.47
CA VAL A 644 3.93 -18.00 -0.36
C VAL A 644 2.60 -17.41 -0.85
N VAL A 645 2.60 -16.71 -1.96
CA VAL A 645 1.37 -16.08 -2.51
C VAL A 645 0.44 -17.10 -3.16
N LEU A 646 0.92 -18.25 -3.56
CA LEU A 646 0.09 -19.34 -4.09
C LEU A 646 -0.50 -20.23 -2.98
N GLU A 647 0.08 -20.24 -1.80
CA GLU A 647 -0.36 -21.09 -0.69
C GLU A 647 -1.85 -20.93 -0.31
N PRO A 648 -2.43 -19.72 -0.26
CA PRO A 648 -3.86 -19.55 0.01
C PRO A 648 -4.77 -20.23 -1.03
N PHE A 649 -4.37 -20.26 -2.30
CA PHE A 649 -5.08 -20.99 -3.34
C PHE A 649 -5.00 -22.49 -3.10
N ASP A 650 -3.79 -23.01 -2.84
CA ASP A 650 -3.54 -24.43 -2.62
C ASP A 650 -4.29 -24.97 -1.40
N LYS A 651 -4.33 -24.22 -0.31
CA LYS A 651 -5.11 -24.57 0.89
C LYS A 651 -6.61 -24.67 0.59
N LYS A 652 -7.16 -23.73 -0.21
CA LYS A 652 -8.58 -23.74 -0.58
C LYS A 652 -8.89 -24.88 -1.53
N ILE A 653 -8.09 -25.12 -2.55
CA ILE A 653 -8.23 -26.23 -3.50
C ILE A 653 -8.16 -27.57 -2.76
N SER A 654 -7.18 -27.76 -1.89
CA SER A 654 -7.03 -28.99 -1.12
C SER A 654 -8.23 -29.22 -0.19
N GLY A 655 -8.70 -28.20 0.51
CA GLY A 655 -9.88 -28.29 1.38
C GLY A 655 -11.16 -28.64 0.59
N LEU A 656 -11.37 -28.02 -0.57
CA LEU A 656 -12.52 -28.31 -1.43
C LEU A 656 -12.47 -29.74 -1.99
N ASN A 657 -11.29 -30.22 -2.42
CA ASN A 657 -11.12 -31.59 -2.88
C ASN A 657 -11.42 -32.63 -1.78
N GLU A 658 -10.98 -32.35 -0.53
CA GLU A 658 -11.29 -33.19 0.61
C GLU A 658 -12.80 -33.18 0.92
N LEU A 659 -13.44 -32.00 0.88
CA LEU A 659 -14.88 -31.88 1.06
C LEU A 659 -15.66 -32.64 -0.02
N GLN A 660 -15.24 -32.50 -1.29
CA GLN A 660 -15.82 -33.26 -2.42
C GLN A 660 -15.84 -34.77 -2.14
N LYS A 661 -14.70 -35.31 -1.66
CA LYS A 661 -14.58 -36.72 -1.28
C LYS A 661 -15.53 -37.08 -0.14
N ASN A 662 -15.62 -36.26 0.90
CA ASN A 662 -16.46 -36.50 2.06
C ASN A 662 -17.97 -36.44 1.70
N LEU A 663 -18.39 -35.52 0.82
CA LEU A 663 -19.77 -35.45 0.33
C LEU A 663 -20.12 -36.68 -0.50
N LYS A 664 -19.21 -37.17 -1.35
CA LYS A 664 -19.40 -38.38 -2.14
C LYS A 664 -19.54 -39.62 -1.25
N GLU A 665 -18.72 -39.73 -0.21
CA GLU A 665 -18.83 -40.80 0.77
C GLU A 665 -20.18 -40.77 1.52
N ALA A 666 -20.66 -39.56 1.85
CA ALA A 666 -21.98 -39.39 2.45
C ALA A 666 -23.12 -39.80 1.48
N GLU A 667 -23.02 -39.42 0.20
CA GLU A 667 -23.96 -39.88 -0.83
C GLU A 667 -24.01 -41.41 -0.93
N ASP A 668 -22.85 -42.07 -1.02
CA ASP A 668 -22.75 -43.52 -1.12
C ASP A 668 -23.31 -44.23 0.12
N ASN A 669 -23.07 -43.68 1.32
CA ASN A 669 -23.66 -44.19 2.57
C ASN A 669 -25.18 -44.09 2.57
N LEU A 670 -25.77 -42.99 2.06
CA LEU A 670 -27.21 -42.86 1.95
C LEU A 670 -27.80 -43.86 0.92
N HIS A 671 -27.11 -44.07 -0.21
CA HIS A 671 -27.49 -45.14 -1.16
C HIS A 671 -27.53 -46.51 -0.54
N ASP A 672 -26.55 -46.83 0.28
CA ASP A 672 -26.46 -48.10 1.02
C ASP A 672 -27.37 -48.17 2.25
N LYS A 673 -28.20 -47.13 2.49
CA LYS A 673 -29.05 -46.98 3.68
C LYS A 673 -28.27 -47.00 4.99
N LYS A 674 -27.02 -46.52 4.98
CA LYS A 674 -26.17 -46.31 6.13
C LYS A 674 -26.36 -44.89 6.68
N SER A 675 -26.02 -44.70 7.94
CA SER A 675 -25.98 -43.34 8.52
C SER A 675 -24.78 -42.53 8.00
N ILE A 676 -24.94 -41.22 7.86
CA ILE A 676 -23.86 -40.28 7.57
C ILE A 676 -23.29 -39.73 8.87
N THR A 677 -22.07 -39.20 8.80
CA THR A 677 -21.39 -38.60 9.93
C THR A 677 -21.86 -37.15 10.15
N THR A 678 -21.49 -36.51 11.27
CA THR A 678 -21.84 -35.10 11.55
C THR A 678 -21.18 -34.15 10.59
N ALA A 679 -21.76 -32.94 10.38
CA ALA A 679 -21.20 -31.91 9.54
C ALA A 679 -19.77 -31.53 9.95
N SER A 680 -19.49 -31.40 11.25
CA SER A 680 -18.13 -31.08 11.74
C SER A 680 -17.11 -32.17 11.43
N SER A 681 -17.52 -33.44 11.41
CA SER A 681 -16.63 -34.57 11.08
C SER A 681 -16.10 -34.56 9.65
N ILE A 682 -16.79 -33.89 8.73
CA ILE A 682 -16.41 -33.76 7.32
C ILE A 682 -15.92 -32.37 6.93
N GLY A 683 -15.67 -31.49 7.90
CA GLY A 683 -15.21 -30.11 7.64
C GLY A 683 -16.33 -29.13 7.29
N LEU A 684 -17.59 -29.49 7.57
CA LEU A 684 -18.76 -28.61 7.44
C LEU A 684 -19.33 -28.14 8.78
N GLY A 685 -18.53 -28.13 9.83
CA GLY A 685 -18.88 -27.52 11.12
C GLY A 685 -18.88 -26.00 11.00
N ILE A 686 -19.72 -25.45 10.12
CA ILE A 686 -19.81 -24.01 9.84
C ILE A 686 -21.17 -23.52 10.28
N ARG A 687 -21.18 -22.37 10.94
CA ARG A 687 -22.42 -21.63 11.20
C ARG A 687 -22.21 -20.15 10.92
N GLU A 688 -23.24 -19.52 10.39
CA GLU A 688 -23.25 -18.06 10.27
C GLU A 688 -23.58 -17.46 11.64
N SER A 689 -22.83 -16.47 12.04
CA SER A 689 -23.12 -15.69 13.23
C SER A 689 -24.18 -14.64 12.93
N SER A 690 -25.15 -14.50 13.85
CA SER A 690 -26.03 -13.36 13.90
C SER A 690 -25.48 -12.35 14.90
N GLY A 691 -25.39 -11.07 14.51
CA GLY A 691 -24.99 -10.01 15.42
C GLY A 691 -23.85 -9.15 14.87
N PHE A 692 -23.66 -8.00 15.50
CA PHE A 692 -22.57 -7.09 15.17
C PHE A 692 -21.33 -7.45 15.96
N TYR A 693 -20.42 -8.22 15.37
CA TYR A 693 -19.11 -8.51 15.93
C TYR A 693 -18.18 -7.32 15.81
N PHE A 694 -17.53 -6.98 16.90
CA PHE A 694 -16.48 -5.99 16.88
C PHE A 694 -15.23 -6.60 16.25
N GLN A 695 -14.89 -6.14 15.08
CA GLN A 695 -13.78 -6.66 14.30
C GLN A 695 -12.46 -5.95 14.58
N ASN A 696 -12.52 -4.70 15.00
CA ASN A 696 -11.34 -3.87 15.21
C ASN A 696 -11.20 -3.50 16.69
N TRP A 697 -10.05 -3.78 17.24
CA TRP A 697 -9.69 -3.53 18.62
C TRP A 697 -8.37 -2.78 18.71
N MET A 698 -8.26 -1.92 19.70
CA MET A 698 -6.97 -1.41 20.15
C MET A 698 -6.50 -2.31 21.28
N LEU A 699 -5.35 -2.95 21.10
CA LEU A 699 -4.76 -3.83 22.11
C LEU A 699 -3.52 -3.19 22.72
N THR A 700 -3.32 -3.38 24.02
CA THR A 700 -2.06 -3.06 24.71
C THR A 700 -1.73 -4.11 25.75
N GLY A 701 -0.44 -4.36 25.93
CA GLY A 701 0.12 -5.40 26.80
C GLY A 701 1.32 -6.06 26.09
N PRO A 702 1.76 -7.25 26.58
CA PRO A 702 1.28 -7.98 27.78
C PRO A 702 1.85 -7.38 29.08
N PHE A 703 1.00 -7.08 30.03
CA PHE A 703 1.42 -6.57 31.35
C PHE A 703 1.69 -7.74 32.29
N PRO A 704 2.84 -7.81 32.94
CA PRO A 704 3.16 -8.93 33.83
C PRO A 704 2.16 -8.99 35.01
N VAL A 705 1.77 -10.20 35.38
CA VAL A 705 1.01 -10.44 36.58
C VAL A 705 1.96 -10.25 37.77
N SER A 706 1.87 -9.13 38.46
CA SER A 706 2.63 -8.88 39.70
C SER A 706 1.75 -9.13 40.91
N ASP A 707 2.36 -9.57 42.04
CA ASP A 707 1.69 -9.71 43.33
C ASP A 707 1.21 -8.38 43.93
N LYS A 708 1.59 -7.26 43.33
CA LYS A 708 1.08 -5.94 43.68
C LYS A 708 -0.34 -5.81 43.14
N LYS A 709 -1.30 -5.74 44.03
CA LYS A 709 -2.74 -5.64 43.77
C LYS A 709 -3.20 -4.43 42.95
N THR A 710 -2.33 -3.58 42.51
CA THR A 710 -2.65 -2.36 41.74
C THR A 710 -2.27 -2.54 40.27
N PHE A 711 -3.27 -2.91 39.51
CA PHE A 711 -3.27 -2.73 38.05
C PHE A 711 -3.11 -1.25 37.69
N PRO A 712 -2.60 -0.93 36.53
CA PRO A 712 -2.47 0.46 36.12
C PRO A 712 -3.77 1.19 36.34
N SER A 713 -3.86 1.98 37.42
CA SER A 713 -5.04 2.79 37.75
C SER A 713 -5.37 3.81 36.66
N PHE A 714 -4.42 4.09 35.78
CA PHE A 714 -4.60 5.00 34.65
C PHE A 714 -5.66 4.53 33.64
N LEU A 715 -5.95 3.22 33.57
CA LEU A 715 -7.07 2.71 32.77
C LEU A 715 -8.43 2.85 33.47
N TYR A 716 -8.44 3.24 34.75
CA TYR A 716 -9.64 3.32 35.60
C TYR A 716 -9.78 4.61 36.41
N SER A 717 -8.81 5.54 36.37
CA SER A 717 -8.89 6.74 37.20
C SER A 717 -9.82 7.80 36.60
N ASP A 718 -10.49 8.54 37.48
CA ASP A 718 -11.41 9.66 37.22
C ASP A 718 -10.84 10.83 36.41
N THR A 719 -9.73 10.63 35.74
CA THR A 719 -9.08 11.67 34.96
C THR A 719 -9.75 11.81 33.59
N LYS A 720 -9.88 13.05 33.13
CA LYS A 720 -10.47 13.45 31.84
C LYS A 720 -9.85 12.77 30.60
N GLU A 721 -8.80 12.00 30.77
CA GLU A 721 -8.11 11.22 29.71
C GLU A 721 -8.94 10.05 29.17
N TYR A 722 -9.95 9.58 29.92
CA TYR A 722 -10.88 8.54 29.46
C TYR A 722 -11.73 8.96 28.24
N ASN A 723 -11.89 10.24 28.03
CA ASN A 723 -12.69 10.73 26.91
C ASN A 723 -11.92 10.75 25.58
N LYS A 724 -10.62 10.48 25.61
CA LYS A 724 -9.81 10.37 24.39
C LYS A 724 -9.45 8.89 24.17
N PRO A 725 -10.01 8.25 23.16
CA PRO A 725 -9.66 6.88 22.82
C PRO A 725 -8.16 6.78 22.48
N PRO A 726 -7.49 5.67 22.84
CA PRO A 726 -6.12 5.46 22.43
C PRO A 726 -6.02 5.39 20.92
N SER A 727 -5.05 6.09 20.37
CA SER A 727 -4.71 5.99 18.94
C SER A 727 -3.64 4.91 18.71
N PRO A 728 -3.56 4.33 17.51
CA PRO A 728 -2.46 3.45 17.15
C PRO A 728 -1.13 4.16 17.36
N GLY A 729 -0.22 3.51 18.10
CA GLY A 729 1.07 4.11 18.41
C GLY A 729 1.15 4.87 19.73
N ASP A 730 0.03 5.21 20.36
CA ASP A 730 0.04 5.77 21.71
C ASP A 730 0.70 4.80 22.70
N PHE A 731 1.36 5.35 23.73
CA PHE A 731 2.05 4.56 24.73
C PHE A 731 1.38 4.67 26.09
N THR A 732 1.39 3.55 26.80
CA THR A 732 1.07 3.47 28.21
C THR A 732 2.32 3.11 29.00
N LYS A 733 2.71 3.92 29.98
CA LYS A 733 3.85 3.64 30.85
C LYS A 733 3.40 2.82 32.07
N TYR A 734 3.99 1.65 32.26
CA TYR A 734 3.75 0.80 33.42
C TYR A 734 5.04 0.17 33.92
N ASP A 735 5.31 0.29 35.21
CA ASP A 735 6.53 -0.20 35.86
C ASP A 735 7.82 0.16 35.13
N GLY A 736 7.90 1.43 34.71
CA GLY A 736 9.07 1.97 33.99
C GLY A 736 9.15 1.58 32.52
N LYS A 737 8.30 0.68 32.04
CA LYS A 737 8.23 0.25 30.64
C LYS A 737 7.12 0.96 29.89
N LEU A 738 7.32 1.15 28.58
CA LEU A 738 6.32 1.66 27.65
C LEU A 738 5.63 0.51 26.93
N TYR A 739 4.30 0.53 26.94
CA TYR A 739 3.45 -0.44 26.25
C TYR A 739 2.66 0.30 25.21
N ARG A 740 2.82 -0.13 23.95
CA ARG A 740 2.22 0.54 22.80
C ARG A 740 0.79 0.05 22.59
N TRP A 741 -0.12 0.96 22.27
CA TRP A 741 -1.44 0.64 21.74
C TRP A 741 -1.33 0.27 20.27
N ARG A 742 -1.90 -0.86 19.91
CA ARG A 742 -1.84 -1.39 18.56
C ARG A 742 -3.26 -1.71 18.08
N LYS A 743 -3.55 -1.44 16.83
CA LYS A 743 -4.83 -1.79 16.21
C LYS A 743 -4.77 -3.23 15.70
N PHE A 744 -5.79 -4.00 16.03
CA PHE A 744 -5.96 -5.38 15.57
C PHE A 744 -7.35 -5.58 15.01
N ALA A 745 -7.44 -6.42 13.95
CA ALA A 745 -8.70 -6.85 13.39
C ALA A 745 -8.94 -8.33 13.75
N SER A 746 -10.19 -8.66 14.04
CA SER A 746 -10.59 -10.04 14.32
C SER A 746 -10.47 -10.91 13.08
N GLU A 747 -10.32 -12.20 13.32
CA GLU A 747 -10.61 -13.23 12.34
C GLU A 747 -12.11 -13.29 12.01
N ASP A 748 -12.49 -14.27 11.17
CA ASP A 748 -13.88 -14.60 10.91
C ASP A 748 -14.66 -14.86 12.20
N GLY A 749 -15.88 -14.35 12.24
CA GLY A 749 -16.74 -14.47 13.43
C GLY A 749 -16.40 -13.54 14.57
N GLY A 750 -15.50 -12.58 14.37
CA GLY A 750 -15.13 -11.60 15.41
C GLY A 750 -14.18 -12.17 16.46
N ILE A 751 -13.54 -13.30 16.20
CA ILE A 751 -12.57 -13.91 17.12
C ILE A 751 -11.26 -13.15 17.07
N ILE A 752 -10.76 -12.73 18.24
CA ILE A 752 -9.42 -12.22 18.42
C ILE A 752 -8.58 -13.29 19.08
N ASP A 753 -7.52 -13.73 18.43
CA ASP A 753 -6.52 -14.63 19.00
C ASP A 753 -5.36 -13.82 19.59
N LEU A 754 -5.30 -13.72 20.91
CA LEU A 754 -4.25 -13.01 21.61
C LEU A 754 -2.90 -13.73 21.57
N HIS A 755 -2.87 -15.03 21.25
CA HIS A 755 -1.60 -15.74 21.10
C HIS A 755 -0.85 -15.29 19.83
N GLU A 756 -1.57 -15.00 18.76
CA GLU A 756 -0.97 -14.44 17.53
C GLU A 756 -0.19 -13.15 17.79
N TYR A 757 -0.68 -12.33 18.72
CA TYR A 757 -0.13 -10.99 19.00
C TYR A 757 0.78 -10.93 20.23
N TYR A 758 0.61 -11.85 21.16
CA TYR A 758 1.36 -11.96 22.40
C TYR A 758 1.76 -13.41 22.65
N PRO A 759 2.71 -13.95 21.88
CA PRO A 759 3.10 -15.36 21.95
C PRO A 759 3.84 -15.74 23.24
N GLU A 760 4.21 -14.77 24.07
CA GLU A 760 4.97 -15.01 25.30
C GLU A 760 4.26 -15.98 26.27
N PRO A 761 4.96 -16.97 26.82
CA PRO A 761 4.35 -18.03 27.64
C PRO A 761 4.00 -17.60 29.07
N SER A 762 4.33 -16.39 29.48
CA SER A 762 4.13 -15.91 30.85
C SER A 762 2.70 -15.45 31.13
N PRO A 763 2.15 -15.70 32.31
CA PRO A 763 0.88 -15.11 32.72
C PRO A 763 0.93 -13.58 32.59
N ALA A 764 -0.02 -13.02 31.87
CA ALA A 764 -0.05 -11.60 31.58
C ALA A 764 -1.49 -11.07 31.48
N PHE A 765 -1.64 -9.76 31.59
CA PHE A 765 -2.88 -9.09 31.26
C PHE A 765 -2.76 -8.37 29.92
N VAL A 766 -3.80 -8.49 29.11
CA VAL A 766 -3.98 -7.74 27.88
C VAL A 766 -5.24 -6.92 27.99
N TYR A 767 -5.19 -5.69 27.52
CA TYR A 767 -6.36 -4.83 27.41
C TYR A 767 -6.77 -4.71 25.95
N ALA A 768 -8.06 -4.91 25.70
CA ALA A 768 -8.69 -4.68 24.41
C ALA A 768 -9.69 -3.53 24.54
N TYR A 769 -9.56 -2.53 23.73
CA TYR A 769 -10.36 -1.31 23.76
C TYR A 769 -11.06 -1.11 22.42
N CYS A 770 -12.34 -0.78 22.47
CA CYS A 770 -13.07 -0.26 21.31
C CYS A 770 -14.10 0.76 21.78
N TYR A 771 -14.66 1.52 20.86
CA TYR A 771 -15.69 2.50 21.16
C TYR A 771 -16.79 2.51 20.11
N ILE A 772 -17.98 2.90 20.58
CA ILE A 772 -19.21 2.96 19.81
C ILE A 772 -19.79 4.37 19.92
N LYS A 773 -20.20 4.94 18.79
CA LYS A 773 -21.05 6.12 18.77
C LYS A 773 -22.53 5.69 18.80
N SER A 774 -23.27 6.12 19.80
CA SER A 774 -24.72 5.90 19.90
C SER A 774 -25.46 7.22 19.67
N ASP A 775 -26.47 7.19 18.80
CA ASP A 775 -27.31 8.38 18.53
C ASP A 775 -28.31 8.66 19.64
N THR A 776 -28.52 7.70 20.54
CA THR A 776 -29.46 7.80 21.68
C THR A 776 -28.89 7.15 22.92
N THR A 777 -29.40 7.50 24.09
CA THR A 777 -29.19 6.76 25.33
C THR A 777 -30.04 5.49 25.28
N LEU A 778 -29.39 4.32 25.47
CA LEU A 778 -30.07 3.03 25.46
C LEU A 778 -29.31 1.97 26.25
N THR A 779 -29.98 0.88 26.59
CA THR A 779 -29.34 -0.34 27.06
C THR A 779 -29.26 -1.32 25.91
N ALA A 780 -28.03 -1.75 25.60
CA ALA A 780 -27.74 -2.74 24.54
C ALA A 780 -27.36 -4.07 25.18
N LYS A 781 -27.89 -5.17 24.65
CA LYS A 781 -27.38 -6.50 24.99
C LYS A 781 -26.12 -6.79 24.19
N ALA A 782 -25.10 -7.25 24.86
CA ALA A 782 -23.88 -7.72 24.24
C ALA A 782 -23.60 -9.16 24.67
N PHE A 783 -22.87 -9.85 23.83
CA PHE A 783 -22.42 -11.21 24.08
C PHE A 783 -20.90 -11.24 23.99
N ALA A 784 -20.29 -11.86 24.96
CA ALA A 784 -18.85 -11.98 25.03
C ALA A 784 -18.44 -13.41 25.33
N SER A 785 -17.34 -13.84 24.75
CA SER A 785 -16.69 -15.10 25.09
C SER A 785 -15.20 -14.90 25.26
N SER A 786 -14.60 -15.71 26.12
CA SER A 786 -13.15 -15.83 26.25
C SER A 786 -12.84 -17.17 26.92
N ASN A 787 -11.90 -17.91 26.34
CA ASN A 787 -11.37 -19.12 26.96
C ASN A 787 -10.41 -18.83 28.13
N GLU A 788 -10.17 -17.55 28.41
CA GLU A 788 -9.43 -17.05 29.56
C GLU A 788 -10.27 -16.06 30.40
N THR A 789 -9.82 -15.74 31.60
CA THR A 789 -10.58 -14.85 32.49
C THR A 789 -10.65 -13.45 31.93
N MET A 790 -11.86 -12.91 31.74
CA MET A 790 -12.13 -11.61 31.20
C MET A 790 -13.00 -10.75 32.12
N GLU A 791 -12.68 -9.47 32.24
CA GLU A 791 -13.50 -8.43 32.87
C GLU A 791 -13.94 -7.44 31.79
N ILE A 792 -15.21 -7.04 31.85
CA ILE A 792 -15.83 -6.14 30.84
C ILE A 792 -16.20 -4.83 31.53
N PHE A 793 -15.81 -3.73 30.89
CA PHE A 793 -16.14 -2.37 31.33
C PHE A 793 -16.83 -1.61 30.20
N CYS A 794 -17.83 -0.82 30.54
CA CYS A 794 -18.50 0.11 29.63
C CYS A 794 -18.47 1.50 30.24
N ASN A 795 -17.95 2.50 29.52
CA ASN A 795 -17.81 3.88 30.01
C ASN A 795 -17.10 4.00 31.36
N GLY A 796 -16.13 3.13 31.63
CA GLY A 796 -15.38 3.07 32.89
C GLY A 796 -16.06 2.27 34.02
N GLU A 797 -17.32 1.88 33.87
CA GLU A 797 -18.04 1.07 34.84
C GLU A 797 -17.87 -0.43 34.55
N LYS A 798 -17.57 -1.23 35.59
CA LYS A 798 -17.44 -2.67 35.45
C LYS A 798 -18.82 -3.29 35.25
N VAL A 799 -19.03 -3.90 34.10
CA VAL A 799 -20.30 -4.54 33.72
C VAL A 799 -20.31 -6.02 34.05
N SER A 800 -19.18 -6.69 33.89
CA SER A 800 -19.02 -8.11 34.21
C SER A 800 -17.60 -8.39 34.70
N GLY A 801 -17.43 -9.34 35.58
CA GLY A 801 -16.14 -9.67 36.17
C GLY A 801 -15.86 -11.15 36.22
N ASN A 802 -14.58 -11.52 35.99
CA ASN A 802 -14.06 -12.88 36.10
C ASN A 802 -14.85 -13.91 35.29
N THR A 803 -15.31 -13.51 34.11
CA THR A 803 -16.01 -14.38 33.17
C THR A 803 -15.02 -15.18 32.36
N LYS A 804 -15.24 -16.49 32.28
CA LYS A 804 -14.51 -17.42 31.43
C LYS A 804 -15.52 -18.33 30.78
N THR A 805 -15.42 -18.55 29.50
CA THR A 805 -16.24 -19.50 28.74
C THR A 805 -15.44 -20.75 28.41
N ALA A 806 -16.11 -21.83 28.05
CA ALA A 806 -15.43 -23.06 27.69
C ALA A 806 -14.63 -22.92 26.40
N ASP A 807 -15.17 -22.14 25.47
CA ASP A 807 -14.60 -21.84 24.14
C ASP A 807 -15.16 -20.52 23.61
N ALA A 808 -14.72 -20.14 22.40
CA ALA A 808 -15.18 -18.95 21.70
C ALA A 808 -16.66 -19.00 21.28
N ASN A 809 -17.29 -20.17 21.32
CA ASN A 809 -18.68 -20.36 20.91
C ASN A 809 -19.66 -20.23 22.07
N THR A 810 -19.17 -20.39 23.30
CA THR A 810 -19.97 -20.22 24.51
C THR A 810 -19.91 -18.75 24.92
N THR A 811 -21.02 -18.03 24.78
CA THR A 811 -21.06 -16.60 25.15
C THR A 811 -21.78 -16.35 26.44
N ILE A 812 -21.38 -15.30 27.14
CA ILE A 812 -22.12 -14.71 28.24
C ILE A 812 -22.86 -13.49 27.76
N GLU A 813 -24.09 -13.30 28.26
CA GLU A 813 -24.89 -12.11 28.00
C GLU A 813 -24.52 -11.01 29.01
N VAL A 814 -24.29 -9.78 28.53
CA VAL A 814 -24.08 -8.60 29.36
C VAL A 814 -24.91 -7.44 28.84
N ASN A 815 -25.37 -6.58 29.76
CA ASN A 815 -26.13 -5.38 29.39
C ASN A 815 -25.22 -4.15 29.46
N LEU A 816 -25.12 -3.41 28.39
CA LEU A 816 -24.30 -2.21 28.27
C LEU A 816 -25.18 -0.97 28.31
N SER A 817 -24.88 -0.03 29.19
CA SER A 817 -25.59 1.26 29.27
C SER A 817 -24.89 2.26 28.37
N PHE A 818 -25.45 2.52 27.19
CA PHE A 818 -24.93 3.52 26.28
C PHE A 818 -25.57 4.88 26.51
N LYS A 819 -24.78 5.92 26.50
CA LYS A 819 -25.19 7.32 26.43
C LYS A 819 -25.16 7.79 24.97
N LYS A 820 -25.92 8.85 24.67
CA LYS A 820 -25.79 9.52 23.38
C LYS A 820 -24.36 10.05 23.22
N GLY A 821 -23.76 9.80 22.06
CA GLY A 821 -22.38 10.11 21.76
C GLY A 821 -21.48 8.88 21.88
N ILE A 822 -20.23 9.09 22.24
CA ILE A 822 -19.19 8.06 22.32
C ILE A 822 -19.37 7.21 23.57
N ASN A 823 -19.25 5.91 23.41
CA ASN A 823 -19.25 4.91 24.47
C ASN A 823 -18.01 4.01 24.34
N ASN A 824 -17.32 3.82 25.46
CA ASN A 824 -16.08 3.05 25.52
C ASN A 824 -16.37 1.64 26.01
N ILE A 825 -15.80 0.65 25.37
CA ILE A 825 -15.78 -0.74 25.81
C ILE A 825 -14.33 -1.13 26.05
N LEU A 826 -14.03 -1.61 27.24
CA LEU A 826 -12.72 -2.09 27.61
C LEU A 826 -12.85 -3.51 28.13
N LEU A 827 -12.10 -4.42 27.53
CA LEU A 827 -11.92 -5.78 28.02
C LEU A 827 -10.56 -5.91 28.68
N LYS A 828 -10.51 -6.48 29.86
CA LYS A 828 -9.28 -6.86 30.52
C LYS A 828 -9.21 -8.37 30.57
N ILE A 829 -8.24 -8.95 29.88
CA ILE A 829 -8.13 -10.40 29.70
C ILE A 829 -6.85 -10.87 30.37
N LYS A 830 -6.98 -11.88 31.24
CA LYS A 830 -5.86 -12.52 31.91
C LYS A 830 -5.42 -13.71 31.04
N LYS A 831 -4.33 -13.58 30.36
CA LYS A 831 -3.72 -14.65 29.57
C LYS A 831 -2.89 -15.54 30.53
N ASP A 832 -3.39 -16.70 30.85
CA ASP A 832 -2.71 -17.67 31.74
C ASP A 832 -1.95 -18.75 30.95
N LYS A 833 -2.39 -19.08 29.72
CA LYS A 833 -1.78 -20.10 28.85
C LYS A 833 -1.06 -19.51 27.64
N ALA A 834 -0.02 -20.21 27.20
CA ALA A 834 0.77 -19.79 26.05
C ALA A 834 0.03 -20.01 24.72
N ASP A 835 -0.74 -21.08 24.58
CA ASP A 835 -1.06 -21.67 23.28
C ASP A 835 -2.49 -21.44 22.79
N ASP A 836 -3.36 -20.82 23.57
CA ASP A 836 -4.75 -20.56 23.20
C ASP A 836 -5.34 -19.47 24.09
N CYS A 837 -5.50 -18.27 23.59
CA CYS A 837 -6.13 -17.17 24.29
C CYS A 837 -6.98 -16.35 23.33
N THR A 838 -8.25 -16.70 23.24
CA THR A 838 -9.17 -16.06 22.29
C THR A 838 -10.31 -15.36 23.01
N PHE A 839 -10.85 -14.31 22.39
CA PHE A 839 -12.09 -13.71 22.81
C PHE A 839 -12.95 -13.28 21.63
N THR A 840 -14.26 -13.18 21.86
CA THR A 840 -15.22 -12.53 20.96
C THR A 840 -16.05 -11.52 21.73
N PHE A 841 -16.54 -10.52 21.02
CA PHE A 841 -17.49 -9.56 21.57
C PHE A 841 -18.43 -9.06 20.47
N HIS A 842 -19.74 -9.14 20.67
CA HIS A 842 -20.71 -8.65 19.73
C HIS A 842 -21.95 -8.10 20.43
N LEU A 843 -22.62 -7.18 19.77
CA LEU A 843 -23.93 -6.73 20.19
C LEU A 843 -25.01 -7.70 19.68
N GLN A 844 -26.12 -7.78 20.39
CA GLN A 844 -27.28 -8.51 19.90
C GLN A 844 -27.69 -7.91 18.55
N ASP A 845 -27.83 -8.78 17.57
CA ASP A 845 -28.46 -8.43 16.31
C ASP A 845 -29.97 -8.28 16.57
N ASP A 846 -30.39 -7.06 16.79
CA ASP A 846 -31.77 -6.75 16.80
C ASP A 846 -32.19 -6.42 15.37
N LEU A 847 -32.95 -7.29 14.74
CA LEU A 847 -33.58 -7.04 13.43
C LEU A 847 -34.34 -5.69 13.40
N GLN A 848 -34.70 -5.15 14.56
CA GLN A 848 -35.17 -3.78 14.72
C GLN A 848 -34.08 -2.72 14.58
N ILE A 849 -32.80 -3.06 14.77
CA ILE A 849 -31.67 -2.13 14.57
C ILE A 849 -31.46 -1.84 13.08
N THR A 850 -31.68 -2.81 12.22
CA THR A 850 -31.56 -2.64 10.76
C THR A 850 -32.75 -1.87 10.14
N ASN A 851 -33.91 -1.85 10.77
CA ASN A 851 -35.10 -1.15 10.27
C ASN A 851 -35.32 0.24 10.89
N HIS A 852 -34.68 0.55 11.99
CA HIS A 852 -34.64 1.90 12.57
C HIS A 852 -33.30 2.52 12.28
N LYS A 853 -33.30 3.50 11.38
CA LYS A 853 -32.17 4.35 11.04
C LYS A 853 -31.19 4.47 12.21
N HIS A 854 -30.14 3.66 12.17
CA HIS A 854 -28.88 3.75 12.88
C HIS A 854 -28.91 4.12 14.36
N LYS A 855 -29.14 3.14 15.24
CA LYS A 855 -28.81 3.30 16.67
C LYS A 855 -27.30 3.29 16.92
N TYR A 856 -26.53 2.70 16.01
CA TYR A 856 -25.05 2.61 16.04
C TYR A 856 -24.50 2.98 14.68
N GLN A 857 -23.47 3.77 14.62
CA GLN A 857 -22.69 3.99 13.41
C GLN A 857 -21.33 3.34 13.59
N LEU A 858 -20.98 2.44 12.67
CA LEU A 858 -19.60 2.11 12.40
C LEU A 858 -18.90 3.36 11.90
N ASN A 859 -17.74 3.70 12.46
CA ASN A 859 -16.95 4.74 11.83
C ASN A 859 -16.59 4.28 10.42
N PRO A 860 -17.00 5.02 9.38
CA PRO A 860 -16.70 4.64 8.00
C PRO A 860 -15.21 4.64 7.68
N LYS A 861 -14.34 5.24 8.51
CA LYS A 861 -12.90 5.34 8.26
C LYS A 861 -12.08 4.22 8.89
N THR A 862 -12.46 3.75 10.04
CA THR A 862 -11.71 2.69 10.74
C THR A 862 -12.51 1.42 10.84
N LYS A 863 -13.83 1.51 10.59
CA LYS A 863 -14.82 0.45 10.81
C LYS A 863 -14.62 -0.33 12.11
N SER A 864 -13.94 0.29 13.04
CA SER A 864 -14.25 0.24 14.44
C SER A 864 -15.40 1.22 14.64
N TYR A 865 -16.14 1.05 15.67
CA TYR A 865 -17.17 1.98 16.10
C TYR A 865 -16.49 3.23 16.68
N ASP A 866 -15.99 4.10 15.81
CA ASP A 866 -15.19 5.24 16.17
C ASP A 866 -16.05 6.46 16.49
N ALA A 867 -15.52 7.25 17.38
CA ALA A 867 -15.96 8.61 17.54
C ALA A 867 -15.36 9.51 16.45
N GLU A 868 -16.13 10.39 15.93
CA GLU A 868 -15.63 11.56 15.23
C GLU A 868 -14.91 12.50 16.21
#